data_74e4f8656d096676b70587f6a9048e30
#
_entry.id   74e4f8656d096676b70587f6a9048e30
#
_cell.length_a   1.000
_cell.length_b   1.000
_cell.length_c   1.000
_cell.angle_alpha   90.00
_cell.angle_beta   90.00
_cell.angle_gamma   90.00
#
_symmetry.space_group_name_H-M   'P 1'
#
loop_
_entity.id
_entity.type
_entity.pdbx_description
1 polymer ?
#
loop_
_entity_poly.entity_id
_entity_poly.type
_entity_poly.pdbx_seq_one_letter_code
_entity_poly.pdbx_strand_id
1 'polypeptide(L)'
;EMLSTCAIFDSYGGRHDALIHWLPGGLTQRVYGVPLLHETGYRLPAVSRWGQVAPAGLVRYRGEHFGQSYPDTLFACQFNTRRVVHVRLKPSGATFTTEEKDFLVSPSVDFHPTDILEDADGSLLLLDTGGWLSWGCPHSQLAKPEVKGAVYRIRRRGGALIDDPLGSKIGWGKISSSSLAELLGDGRPKVRDRATAILINRGDKADTAVVAALKDSSSAQVRRRHLRVLSRIRSDASLIALRASLKDSDAGVRQLAARSLGILEDRASGSLLTELLMDEDPAVVRSAATALGQVKEKSAVPALFTVLAAESELYLQHAATRSLIEIGEVAATAAYLKKAANPHWQKSALRVLEQMQTDELVADMVVDLLTSPHAVVRDEAQRVIALRPQWQKEVRALFSKLLEAKTLDDQKAHMIESIMLTFSSDQSFMELVGHSLASEKTSMVVKVRLLAAISFMESLPESLTEHIRSVLGASSPDIRGEALAIVLRFGPGKILAEKVQGIAADTGELPQVRVAALEAILKHTGRVNDEGFKFLSDLAGNSETPALLGGQVARALGHLHLKADNRVQGQALTQLLAKASPLQVTGMLQPFIRLGNSLEESLKGWVPADLEALRVAFAKAMEVVPWSDVLSPSSMPAILRVLPDKLGAEHIRLSALVQSGNAKADRREARLRSLLENLPPGNASRGRVIFHTNRSTCSLCHRVMGKGGTFGPDLSKIGKIRNRRDLLEAIIFPGATVVNGYENYVIETVGGGSHTGLIQRQTPEAVYLRNAGQREQRVVRAKIKEMFRAPVSAMPVGLDQLLSLDQLADLVAFLDSCQ
;
A
#
# COMPACT_ATOMS: atom_id res chain seq x y z
N GLU A 1 11.13 21.23 14.33
CA GLU A 1 10.45 20.16 13.62
C GLU A 1 10.11 19.01 14.55
N MET A 2 9.06 18.25 14.27
CA MET A 2 8.64 17.09 15.05
C MET A 2 8.90 15.83 14.22
N LEU A 3 9.73 14.93 14.78
CA LEU A 3 10.04 13.64 14.15
C LEU A 3 9.71 12.53 15.16
N SER A 4 9.28 11.39 14.66
CA SER A 4 9.11 10.18 15.47
C SER A 4 9.43 8.93 14.68
N THR A 5 9.70 7.86 15.37
CA THR A 5 9.71 6.51 14.83
C THR A 5 8.27 6.03 14.64
N CYS A 6 8.03 5.21 13.64
CA CYS A 6 6.74 4.60 13.35
C CYS A 6 6.94 3.13 12.97
N ALA A 7 6.40 2.24 13.78
CA ALA A 7 6.29 0.83 13.43
C ALA A 7 5.13 0.62 12.46
N ILE A 8 5.33 -0.23 11.46
CA ILE A 8 4.32 -0.56 10.44
C ILE A 8 3.84 0.72 9.71
N PHE A 9 4.80 1.53 9.24
CA PHE A 9 4.51 2.75 8.49
C PHE A 9 3.79 2.45 7.18
N ASP A 10 4.27 1.43 6.47
CA ASP A 10 3.74 1.06 5.15
C ASP A 10 3.46 -0.44 5.11
N SER A 11 2.20 -0.81 5.01
CA SER A 11 1.80 -2.20 4.81
C SER A 11 1.51 -2.51 3.35
N TYR A 12 1.50 -1.49 2.48
CA TYR A 12 1.20 -1.64 1.06
C TYR A 12 2.44 -1.90 0.22
N GLY A 13 3.63 -1.58 0.73
CA GLY A 13 4.90 -1.80 0.07
C GLY A 13 5.80 -2.86 0.72
N GLY A 14 5.19 -3.80 1.49
CA GLY A 14 5.90 -4.64 2.43
C GLY A 14 6.08 -3.90 3.76
N ARG A 15 5.87 -4.58 4.88
CA ARG A 15 5.93 -4.00 6.23
C ARG A 15 7.25 -3.24 6.44
N HIS A 16 7.21 -1.94 6.25
CA HIS A 16 8.31 -1.04 6.54
C HIS A 16 7.99 -0.24 7.80
N ASP A 17 8.97 -0.16 8.66
CA ASP A 17 9.00 0.82 9.74
C ASP A 17 9.67 2.10 9.21
N ALA A 18 9.48 3.22 9.89
CA ALA A 18 9.91 4.49 9.35
C ALA A 18 10.32 5.52 10.41
N LEU A 19 11.10 6.51 9.94
CA LEU A 19 11.22 7.81 10.57
C LEU A 19 10.29 8.77 9.84
N ILE A 20 9.39 9.44 10.56
CA ILE A 20 8.38 10.34 9.99
C ILE A 20 8.55 11.76 10.49
N HIS A 21 8.22 12.72 9.61
CA HIS A 21 8.16 14.13 9.90
C HIS A 21 6.69 14.57 10.00
N TRP A 22 6.29 15.01 11.17
CA TRP A 22 4.92 15.40 11.45
C TRP A 22 4.66 16.85 11.03
N LEU A 23 3.59 17.05 10.24
CA LEU A 23 3.02 18.36 9.97
C LEU A 23 1.60 18.46 10.54
N PRO A 24 1.14 19.68 10.88
CA PRO A 24 -0.24 19.90 11.28
C PRO A 24 -1.23 19.40 10.22
N GLY A 25 -2.17 18.52 10.62
CA GLY A 25 -3.16 17.92 9.72
C GLY A 25 -2.59 16.95 8.68
N GLY A 26 -1.28 16.70 8.68
CA GLY A 26 -0.66 15.76 7.77
C GLY A 26 -1.01 14.31 8.13
N LEU A 27 -1.42 13.52 7.13
CA LEU A 27 -1.63 12.08 7.26
C LEU A 27 -0.39 11.36 6.77
N THR A 28 0.16 10.50 7.61
CA THR A 28 1.23 9.56 7.24
C THR A 28 0.62 8.20 6.93
N GLN A 29 1.32 7.42 6.14
CA GLN A 29 0.86 6.10 5.75
C GLN A 29 0.88 5.16 6.96
N ARG A 30 -0.31 4.76 7.44
CA ARG A 30 -0.49 3.74 8.48
C ARG A 30 -1.72 2.91 8.15
N VAL A 31 -1.60 1.59 8.25
CA VAL A 31 -2.64 0.65 7.82
C VAL A 31 -3.81 0.57 8.78
N TYR A 32 -3.53 0.56 10.08
CA TYR A 32 -4.57 0.42 11.08
C TYR A 32 -5.37 1.72 11.24
N GLY A 33 -6.67 1.65 11.00
CA GLY A 33 -7.60 2.77 11.12
C GLY A 33 -7.78 3.61 9.84
N VAL A 34 -7.03 3.34 8.77
CA VAL A 34 -7.21 4.07 7.49
C VAL A 34 -8.63 3.99 6.93
N PRO A 35 -9.36 2.85 6.99
CA PRO A 35 -10.75 2.82 6.56
C PRO A 35 -11.69 3.73 7.37
N LEU A 36 -11.28 4.14 8.59
CA LEU A 36 -12.05 5.00 9.48
C LEU A 36 -11.73 6.49 9.31
N LEU A 37 -10.69 6.82 8.53
CA LEU A 37 -10.26 8.20 8.32
C LEU A 37 -10.73 8.71 6.97
N HIS A 38 -11.38 9.86 6.97
CA HIS A 38 -11.65 10.61 5.73
C HIS A 38 -10.35 11.27 5.26
N GLU A 39 -9.76 10.74 4.19
CA GLU A 39 -8.54 11.28 3.61
C GLU A 39 -8.87 12.48 2.73
N THR A 40 -8.31 13.63 3.07
CA THR A 40 -8.57 14.90 2.39
C THR A 40 -7.46 15.29 1.41
N GLY A 41 -6.36 14.52 1.34
CA GLY A 41 -5.24 14.83 0.47
C GLY A 41 -4.26 13.67 0.32
N TYR A 42 -3.11 13.95 -0.26
CA TYR A 42 -2.04 12.97 -0.40
C TYR A 42 -1.39 12.70 0.95
N ARG A 43 -1.04 11.43 1.18
CA ARG A 43 -0.28 11.03 2.36
C ARG A 43 1.16 11.53 2.26
N LEU A 44 1.65 12.07 3.36
CA LEU A 44 3.03 12.52 3.44
C LEU A 44 3.98 11.31 3.51
N PRO A 45 5.06 11.30 2.72
CA PRO A 45 6.02 10.21 2.73
C PRO A 45 6.84 10.17 4.02
N ALA A 46 7.48 9.03 4.30
CA ALA A 46 8.47 8.93 5.36
C ALA A 46 9.74 9.70 5.00
N VAL A 47 10.44 10.20 6.02
CA VAL A 47 11.79 10.75 5.90
C VAL A 47 12.81 9.64 5.62
N SER A 48 12.65 8.50 6.31
CA SER A 48 13.40 7.28 6.04
C SER A 48 12.49 6.07 6.19
N ARG A 49 12.69 5.07 5.34
CA ARG A 49 12.01 3.78 5.41
C ARG A 49 13.01 2.72 5.88
N TRP A 50 12.65 2.04 6.94
CA TRP A 50 13.39 0.90 7.47
C TRP A 50 12.68 -0.41 7.10
N GLY A 51 13.39 -1.53 7.18
CA GLY A 51 12.75 -2.84 7.14
C GLY A 51 11.86 -3.07 8.38
N GLN A 52 11.62 -4.32 8.69
CA GLN A 52 10.85 -4.70 9.90
C GLN A 52 11.76 -4.66 11.14
N VAL A 53 12.10 -3.47 11.58
CA VAL A 53 13.10 -3.23 12.65
C VAL A 53 12.49 -3.08 14.03
N ALA A 54 11.15 -2.92 14.13
CA ALA A 54 10.45 -2.55 15.35
C ALA A 54 11.15 -1.35 16.04
N PRO A 55 11.07 -0.14 15.46
CA PRO A 55 11.76 1.03 15.98
C PRO A 55 11.14 1.43 17.31
N ALA A 56 11.99 1.73 18.28
CA ALA A 56 11.61 2.09 19.62
C ALA A 56 12.09 3.51 19.97
N GLY A 57 12.91 3.68 21.01
CA GLY A 57 13.39 4.98 21.47
C GLY A 57 14.11 5.79 20.38
N LEU A 58 13.87 7.09 20.43
CA LEU A 58 14.49 8.09 19.55
C LEU A 58 14.96 9.26 20.37
N VAL A 59 16.24 9.60 20.30
CA VAL A 59 16.79 10.78 20.99
C VAL A 59 17.52 11.69 20.00
N ARG A 60 17.33 12.99 20.16
CA ARG A 60 18.20 14.00 19.56
C ARG A 60 19.39 14.25 20.45
N TYR A 61 20.58 13.97 19.98
CA TYR A 61 21.83 14.20 20.70
C TYR A 61 22.25 15.67 20.59
N ARG A 62 22.56 16.31 21.70
CA ARG A 62 22.86 17.75 21.78
C ARG A 62 24.25 18.06 22.35
N GLY A 63 24.93 17.04 22.86
CA GLY A 63 26.27 17.12 23.43
C GLY A 63 27.36 16.91 22.38
N GLU A 64 28.63 17.05 22.82
CA GLU A 64 29.81 16.91 21.95
C GLU A 64 30.74 15.76 22.37
N HIS A 65 30.35 14.96 23.39
CA HIS A 65 31.17 13.88 23.93
C HIS A 65 31.62 12.86 22.88
N PHE A 66 30.78 12.56 21.90
CA PHE A 66 31.10 11.65 20.80
C PHE A 66 31.88 12.32 19.66
N GLY A 67 32.06 13.65 19.66
CA GLY A 67 32.78 14.45 18.68
C GLY A 67 31.87 15.40 17.88
N GLN A 68 32.49 16.28 17.09
CA GLN A 68 31.85 17.39 16.39
C GLN A 68 30.82 16.98 15.32
N SER A 69 30.82 15.72 14.90
CA SER A 69 29.88 15.24 13.89
C SER A 69 28.54 14.74 14.47
N TYR A 70 28.40 14.70 15.81
CA TYR A 70 27.23 14.13 16.48
C TYR A 70 26.20 15.16 16.97
N PRO A 71 26.57 16.41 17.33
CA PRO A 71 25.56 17.36 17.77
C PRO A 71 24.42 17.53 16.76
N ASP A 72 23.20 17.63 17.27
CA ASP A 72 21.96 17.78 16.49
C ASP A 72 21.59 16.61 15.54
N THR A 73 22.19 15.45 15.77
CA THR A 73 21.81 14.20 15.09
C THR A 73 20.88 13.35 15.96
N LEU A 74 20.34 12.27 15.40
CA LEU A 74 19.42 11.38 16.10
C LEU A 74 20.07 10.02 16.33
N PHE A 75 19.65 9.36 17.43
CA PHE A 75 19.88 7.95 17.66
C PHE A 75 18.53 7.24 17.75
N ALA A 76 18.34 6.18 16.99
CA ALA A 76 17.12 5.38 16.94
C ALA A 76 17.41 3.93 17.34
N CYS A 77 16.68 3.43 18.32
CA CYS A 77 16.70 2.03 18.71
C CYS A 77 15.89 1.19 17.71
N GLN A 78 16.46 0.08 17.27
CA GLN A 78 15.81 -0.89 16.39
C GLN A 78 15.79 -2.26 17.08
N PHE A 79 14.67 -2.56 17.73
CA PHE A 79 14.46 -3.72 18.59
C PHE A 79 14.78 -5.05 17.89
N ASN A 80 14.11 -5.33 16.75
CA ASN A 80 14.25 -6.60 16.05
C ASN A 80 15.65 -6.84 15.45
N THR A 81 16.34 -5.77 15.09
CA THR A 81 17.67 -5.83 14.48
C THR A 81 18.79 -5.68 15.47
N ARG A 82 18.47 -5.56 16.78
CA ARG A 82 19.43 -5.55 17.90
C ARG A 82 20.51 -4.47 17.74
N ARG A 83 20.10 -3.28 17.27
CA ARG A 83 21.03 -2.19 16.99
C ARG A 83 20.49 -0.81 17.36
N VAL A 84 21.39 0.13 17.52
CA VAL A 84 21.13 1.55 17.55
C VAL A 84 21.71 2.18 16.30
N VAL A 85 20.89 2.91 15.56
CA VAL A 85 21.29 3.60 14.34
C VAL A 85 21.52 5.08 14.65
N HIS A 86 22.67 5.62 14.21
CA HIS A 86 22.96 7.04 14.17
C HIS A 86 22.38 7.62 12.88
N VAL A 87 21.50 8.61 12.99
CA VAL A 87 20.78 9.21 11.88
C VAL A 87 21.10 10.68 11.80
N ARG A 88 21.68 11.11 10.68
CA ARG A 88 21.90 12.52 10.34
C ARG A 88 20.81 12.96 9.37
N LEU A 89 20.09 14.02 9.75
CA LEU A 89 19.10 14.66 8.89
C LEU A 89 19.82 15.60 7.91
N LYS A 90 19.44 15.52 6.64
CA LYS A 90 19.85 16.46 5.60
C LYS A 90 18.63 17.18 5.06
N PRO A 91 18.62 18.52 5.01
CA PRO A 91 17.55 19.25 4.34
C PRO A 91 17.34 18.73 2.92
N SER A 92 16.10 18.52 2.53
CA SER A 92 15.70 18.06 1.20
C SER A 92 14.33 18.65 0.86
N GLY A 93 14.34 19.70 0.07
CA GLY A 93 13.13 20.48 -0.17
C GLY A 93 12.54 21.00 1.15
N ALA A 94 11.23 20.85 1.31
CA ALA A 94 10.53 21.26 2.54
C ALA A 94 10.56 20.24 3.69
N THR A 95 11.36 19.19 3.58
CA THR A 95 11.53 18.14 4.60
C THR A 95 13.00 17.71 4.72
N PHE A 96 13.24 16.43 5.00
CA PHE A 96 14.57 15.86 5.20
C PHE A 96 14.72 14.55 4.44
N THR A 97 16.00 14.24 4.14
CA THR A 97 16.50 12.89 3.89
C THR A 97 17.45 12.49 5.00
N THR A 98 17.88 11.24 5.06
CA THR A 98 18.74 10.72 6.12
C THR A 98 20.04 10.15 5.58
N GLU A 99 21.12 10.34 6.37
CA GLU A 99 22.31 9.49 6.33
C GLU A 99 22.32 8.64 7.59
N GLU A 100 22.40 7.32 7.42
CA GLU A 100 22.27 6.36 8.52
C GLU A 100 23.53 5.51 8.63
N LYS A 101 23.97 5.27 9.86
CA LYS A 101 25.09 4.40 10.19
C LYS A 101 24.78 3.60 11.44
N ASP A 102 25.17 2.35 11.45
CA ASP A 102 25.14 1.57 12.68
C ASP A 102 26.06 2.21 13.72
N PHE A 103 25.50 2.55 14.88
CA PHE A 103 26.22 3.10 16.01
C PHE A 103 26.59 1.99 17.00
N LEU A 104 25.65 1.09 17.25
CA LEU A 104 25.84 -0.09 18.09
C LEU A 104 25.10 -1.26 17.47
N VAL A 105 25.75 -2.43 17.40
CA VAL A 105 25.16 -3.69 16.96
C VAL A 105 25.53 -4.76 17.96
N SER A 106 24.54 -5.52 18.43
CA SER A 106 24.77 -6.64 19.33
C SER A 106 24.64 -7.98 18.61
N PRO A 107 25.57 -8.92 18.80
CA PRO A 107 25.44 -10.28 18.30
C PRO A 107 24.45 -11.12 19.13
N SER A 108 24.11 -10.69 20.36
CA SER A 108 23.19 -11.43 21.22
C SER A 108 21.77 -11.36 20.68
N VAL A 109 21.13 -12.52 20.52
CA VAL A 109 19.72 -12.64 20.10
C VAL A 109 18.74 -12.10 21.15
N ASP A 110 19.17 -11.97 22.38
CA ASP A 110 18.37 -11.51 23.53
C ASP A 110 18.60 -10.02 23.84
N PHE A 111 19.37 -9.31 23.05
CA PHE A 111 19.55 -7.87 23.17
C PHE A 111 18.44 -7.12 22.45
N HIS A 112 17.66 -6.34 23.20
CA HIS A 112 16.49 -5.61 22.67
C HIS A 112 16.54 -4.14 23.11
N PRO A 113 17.19 -3.26 22.33
CA PRO A 113 17.27 -1.84 22.66
C PRO A 113 15.88 -1.20 22.52
N THR A 114 15.34 -0.70 23.62
CA THR A 114 13.97 -0.13 23.69
C THR A 114 13.95 1.36 23.87
N ASP A 115 14.96 1.94 24.53
CA ASP A 115 15.05 3.39 24.66
C ASP A 115 16.51 3.85 24.76
N ILE A 116 16.75 5.11 24.38
CA ILE A 116 18.05 5.73 24.43
C ILE A 116 17.93 7.19 24.86
N LEU A 117 18.76 7.62 25.80
CA LEU A 117 18.72 8.94 26.41
C LEU A 117 20.11 9.58 26.39
N GLU A 118 20.16 10.90 26.22
CA GLU A 118 21.35 11.70 26.45
C GLU A 118 21.45 12.05 27.94
N ASP A 119 22.51 11.61 28.61
CA ASP A 119 22.77 12.01 30.00
C ASP A 119 23.43 13.40 30.07
N ALA A 120 23.43 13.99 31.24
CA ALA A 120 23.96 15.35 31.48
C ALA A 120 25.43 15.48 31.12
N ASP A 121 26.23 14.43 31.31
CA ASP A 121 27.67 14.38 31.03
C ASP A 121 28.00 14.15 29.52
N GLY A 122 26.97 14.11 28.67
CA GLY A 122 27.10 13.86 27.22
C GLY A 122 27.19 12.38 26.84
N SER A 123 27.21 11.46 27.81
CA SER A 123 27.11 10.03 27.52
C SER A 123 25.70 9.66 27.11
N LEU A 124 25.54 8.47 26.49
CA LEU A 124 24.23 7.91 26.19
C LEU A 124 23.89 6.80 27.17
N LEU A 125 22.65 6.79 27.65
CA LEU A 125 22.06 5.69 28.41
C LEU A 125 21.18 4.89 27.45
N LEU A 126 21.41 3.58 27.36
CA LEU A 126 20.67 2.67 26.50
C LEU A 126 19.95 1.64 27.37
N LEU A 127 18.65 1.50 27.18
CA LEU A 127 17.82 0.53 27.85
C LEU A 127 17.67 -0.70 26.97
N ASP A 128 17.95 -1.86 27.57
CA ASP A 128 17.74 -3.19 27.01
C ASP A 128 16.72 -3.91 27.88
N THR A 129 15.63 -4.36 27.28
CA THR A 129 14.55 -5.07 28.01
C THR A 129 14.79 -6.57 28.16
N GLY A 130 15.87 -7.10 27.56
CA GLY A 130 16.17 -8.53 27.63
C GLY A 130 15.09 -9.42 27.02
N GLY A 131 14.75 -10.51 27.69
CA GLY A 131 13.80 -11.52 27.21
C GLY A 131 12.32 -11.15 27.34
N TRP A 132 11.97 -9.88 27.16
CA TRP A 132 10.59 -9.40 27.24
C TRP A 132 9.73 -9.86 26.06
N LEU A 133 8.46 -10.23 26.34
CA LEU A 133 7.47 -10.62 25.34
C LEU A 133 6.66 -9.40 24.90
N SER A 134 6.63 -9.11 23.61
CA SER A 134 5.68 -8.17 23.02
C SER A 134 4.59 -8.93 22.22
N TRP A 135 3.33 -8.72 22.59
CA TRP A 135 2.20 -9.17 21.80
C TRP A 135 2.05 -8.30 20.54
N GLY A 136 1.95 -8.93 19.38
CA GLY A 136 1.65 -8.23 18.12
C GLY A 136 2.85 -7.97 17.20
N CYS A 137 4.07 -8.28 17.60
CA CYS A 137 5.21 -8.27 16.68
C CYS A 137 5.42 -9.66 16.07
N PRO A 138 5.39 -9.83 14.73
CA PRO A 138 5.59 -11.13 14.09
C PRO A 138 6.96 -11.76 14.36
N HIS A 139 7.93 -10.94 14.79
CA HIS A 139 9.29 -11.36 15.10
C HIS A 139 9.58 -11.40 16.62
N SER A 140 8.58 -11.12 17.45
CA SER A 140 8.74 -11.24 18.90
C SER A 140 8.95 -12.70 19.28
N GLN A 141 9.99 -12.94 20.05
CA GLN A 141 10.27 -14.25 20.62
C GLN A 141 9.38 -14.49 21.83
N LEU A 142 9.23 -15.76 22.22
CA LEU A 142 8.59 -16.13 23.47
C LEU A 142 9.31 -15.45 24.64
N ALA A 143 8.54 -15.08 25.67
CA ALA A 143 9.11 -14.50 26.89
C ALA A 143 10.18 -15.44 27.48
N LYS A 144 11.33 -14.86 27.81
CA LYS A 144 12.45 -15.52 28.49
C LYS A 144 12.68 -14.79 29.82
N PRO A 145 11.90 -15.08 30.86
CA PRO A 145 11.95 -14.33 32.13
C PRO A 145 13.30 -14.42 32.83
N GLU A 146 14.10 -15.41 32.49
CA GLU A 146 15.47 -15.58 32.99
C GLU A 146 16.48 -14.60 32.33
N VAL A 147 16.17 -14.05 31.18
CA VAL A 147 17.02 -13.06 30.47
C VAL A 147 16.65 -11.68 30.97
N LYS A 148 17.44 -11.14 31.87
CA LYS A 148 17.23 -9.83 32.47
C LYS A 148 17.66 -8.70 31.53
N GLY A 149 16.92 -7.60 31.52
CA GLY A 149 17.32 -6.37 30.88
C GLY A 149 18.43 -5.63 31.61
N ALA A 150 18.97 -4.60 30.97
CA ALA A 150 20.05 -3.79 31.51
C ALA A 150 19.95 -2.32 31.08
N VAL A 151 20.62 -1.45 31.84
CA VAL A 151 20.88 -0.08 31.45
C VAL A 151 22.36 0.05 31.17
N TYR A 152 22.70 0.30 29.92
CA TYR A 152 24.09 0.50 29.49
C TYR A 152 24.41 1.98 29.41
N ARG A 153 25.60 2.38 29.91
CA ARG A 153 26.18 3.70 29.70
C ARG A 153 27.21 3.61 28.57
N ILE A 154 26.99 4.36 27.49
CA ILE A 154 27.87 4.40 26.34
C ILE A 154 28.70 5.69 26.40
N ARG A 155 30.03 5.55 26.35
CA ARG A 155 31.00 6.65 26.37
C ARG A 155 32.04 6.45 25.27
N ARG A 156 32.54 7.58 24.73
CA ARG A 156 33.70 7.54 23.82
C ARG A 156 34.97 7.37 24.62
N ARG A 157 35.81 6.42 24.26
CA ARG A 157 37.16 6.30 24.84
C ARG A 157 37.95 7.57 24.60
N GLY A 158 38.55 8.14 25.66
CA GLY A 158 39.30 9.39 25.59
C GLY A 158 38.47 10.65 25.34
N GLY A 159 37.14 10.52 25.29
CA GLY A 159 36.26 11.67 25.24
C GLY A 159 36.26 12.44 26.57
N ALA A 160 36.42 13.76 26.52
CA ALA A 160 36.32 14.59 27.71
C ALA A 160 34.91 14.54 28.29
N LEU A 161 34.79 14.31 29.59
CA LEU A 161 33.53 14.47 30.32
C LEU A 161 33.25 15.96 30.50
N ILE A 162 32.00 16.33 30.46
CA ILE A 162 31.55 17.71 30.71
C ILE A 162 31.74 17.99 32.21
N ASP A 163 32.57 19.01 32.54
CA ASP A 163 32.69 19.50 33.93
C ASP A 163 31.40 20.19 34.35
N ASP A 164 30.95 19.96 35.56
CA ASP A 164 29.71 20.50 36.13
C ASP A 164 28.51 20.43 35.16
N PRO A 165 28.14 19.22 34.66
CA PRO A 165 27.17 19.07 33.58
C PRO A 165 25.77 19.61 33.92
N LEU A 166 25.44 19.71 35.17
CA LEU A 166 24.16 20.25 35.67
C LEU A 166 24.21 21.74 36.00
N GLY A 167 25.39 22.34 35.91
CA GLY A 167 25.60 23.73 36.29
C GLY A 167 25.41 23.99 37.82
N SER A 168 25.82 23.02 38.66
CA SER A 168 25.63 23.08 40.11
C SER A 168 26.45 24.22 40.73
N LYS A 169 27.55 24.64 40.07
CA LYS A 169 28.39 25.76 40.50
C LYS A 169 27.79 27.14 40.15
N ILE A 170 26.68 27.18 39.38
CA ILE A 170 26.01 28.42 38.96
C ILE A 170 25.05 28.88 40.05
N GLY A 171 25.12 30.14 40.45
CA GLY A 171 24.26 30.72 41.49
C GLY A 171 22.84 31.00 40.99
N TRP A 172 22.08 29.97 40.63
CA TRP A 172 20.77 30.05 39.99
C TRP A 172 19.73 30.94 40.67
N GLY A 173 19.82 31.10 41.98
CA GLY A 173 18.83 31.91 42.75
C GLY A 173 19.01 33.42 42.57
N LYS A 174 20.20 33.89 42.23
CA LYS A 174 20.56 35.32 42.14
C LYS A 174 20.97 35.76 40.70
N ILE A 175 20.94 34.89 39.75
CA ILE A 175 21.39 35.13 38.35
C ILE A 175 20.48 36.16 37.66
N SER A 176 21.04 37.11 36.95
CA SER A 176 20.29 38.10 36.15
C SER A 176 19.62 37.49 34.93
N SER A 177 18.62 38.18 34.36
CA SER A 177 18.01 37.75 33.08
C SER A 177 18.98 37.82 31.91
N SER A 178 19.92 38.80 31.92
CA SER A 178 20.97 38.92 30.90
C SER A 178 21.92 37.73 30.96
N SER A 179 22.43 37.38 32.16
CA SER A 179 23.31 36.22 32.29
C SER A 179 22.60 34.89 31.98
N LEU A 180 21.28 34.77 32.22
CA LEU A 180 20.49 33.62 31.81
C LEU A 180 20.36 33.56 30.27
N ALA A 181 20.18 34.70 29.60
CA ALA A 181 20.12 34.76 28.17
C ALA A 181 21.46 34.36 27.50
N GLU A 182 22.59 34.77 28.08
CA GLU A 182 23.92 34.30 27.69
C GLU A 182 24.08 32.80 27.84
N LEU A 183 23.54 32.19 28.91
CA LEU A 183 23.58 30.74 29.18
C LEU A 183 22.77 29.93 28.15
N LEU A 184 21.96 30.53 27.30
CA LEU A 184 21.36 29.84 26.16
C LEU A 184 22.41 29.46 25.12
N GLY A 185 23.61 30.11 25.17
CA GLY A 185 24.81 29.75 24.39
C GLY A 185 25.70 28.71 25.04
N ASP A 186 25.47 28.34 26.33
CA ASP A 186 26.34 27.41 27.06
C ASP A 186 26.51 26.06 26.36
N GLY A 187 27.70 25.46 26.40
CA GLY A 187 27.99 24.16 25.81
C GLY A 187 27.20 22.99 26.43
N ARG A 188 26.78 23.16 27.70
CA ARG A 188 26.08 22.12 28.51
C ARG A 188 24.58 22.12 28.25
N PRO A 189 23.99 21.05 27.70
CA PRO A 189 22.54 20.97 27.39
C PRO A 189 21.63 21.25 28.59
N LYS A 190 21.97 20.71 29.76
CA LYS A 190 21.15 20.87 30.99
C LYS A 190 21.19 22.28 31.54
N VAL A 191 22.34 23.00 31.39
CA VAL A 191 22.43 24.42 31.74
C VAL A 191 21.52 25.26 30.86
N ARG A 192 21.53 25.02 29.53
CA ARG A 192 20.64 25.69 28.58
C ARG A 192 19.15 25.43 28.91
N ASP A 193 18.79 24.17 29.21
CA ASP A 193 17.41 23.79 29.55
C ASP A 193 16.94 24.52 30.82
N ARG A 194 17.80 24.59 31.84
CA ARG A 194 17.47 25.27 33.09
C ARG A 194 17.36 26.79 32.90
N ALA A 195 18.29 27.41 32.17
CA ALA A 195 18.24 28.84 31.84
C ALA A 195 16.96 29.18 31.05
N THR A 196 16.60 28.34 30.07
CA THR A 196 15.36 28.45 29.28
C THR A 196 14.14 28.43 30.23
N ALA A 197 14.04 27.43 31.12
CA ALA A 197 12.91 27.31 32.05
C ALA A 197 12.78 28.53 32.95
N ILE A 198 13.91 29.03 33.51
CA ILE A 198 13.89 30.20 34.39
C ILE A 198 13.48 31.47 33.63
N LEU A 199 13.98 31.69 32.41
CA LEU A 199 13.62 32.86 31.59
C LEU A 199 12.11 32.82 31.24
N ILE A 200 11.55 31.68 30.87
CA ILE A 200 10.12 31.53 30.59
C ILE A 200 9.29 31.81 31.85
N ASN A 201 9.72 31.32 33.00
CA ASN A 201 9.04 31.57 34.26
C ASN A 201 9.10 33.04 34.72
N ARG A 202 10.12 33.78 34.32
CA ARG A 202 10.20 35.25 34.58
C ARG A 202 9.24 36.06 33.73
N GLY A 203 8.81 35.48 32.57
CA GLY A 203 7.89 36.14 31.65
C GLY A 203 8.46 37.47 31.13
N ASP A 204 7.59 38.48 31.05
CA ASP A 204 7.93 39.81 30.50
C ASP A 204 9.14 40.48 31.13
N LYS A 205 9.45 40.15 32.42
CA LYS A 205 10.64 40.64 33.10
C LYS A 205 11.97 40.17 32.46
N ALA A 206 11.93 39.15 31.60
CA ALA A 206 13.10 38.66 30.91
C ALA A 206 13.22 39.20 29.45
N ASP A 207 12.18 39.80 28.92
CA ASP A 207 12.08 40.18 27.48
C ASP A 207 13.26 41.06 27.02
N THR A 208 13.51 42.17 27.68
CA THR A 208 14.58 43.11 27.30
C THR A 208 15.91 42.40 27.21
N ALA A 209 16.21 41.54 28.18
CA ALA A 209 17.47 40.80 28.20
C ALA A 209 17.59 39.78 27.08
N VAL A 210 16.50 39.03 26.82
CA VAL A 210 16.48 38.01 25.77
C VAL A 210 16.49 38.63 24.37
N VAL A 211 15.77 39.75 24.16
CA VAL A 211 15.77 40.50 22.91
C VAL A 211 17.15 41.13 22.61
N ALA A 212 17.81 41.68 23.62
CA ALA A 212 19.16 42.18 23.49
C ALA A 212 20.14 41.07 23.10
N ALA A 213 20.14 39.98 23.83
CA ALA A 213 21.00 38.81 23.53
C ALA A 213 20.70 38.18 22.14
N LEU A 214 19.45 38.18 21.68
CA LEU A 214 19.09 37.76 20.32
C LEU A 214 19.78 38.60 19.25
N LYS A 215 19.78 39.94 19.43
CA LYS A 215 20.41 40.89 18.48
C LYS A 215 21.93 40.77 18.46
N ASP A 216 22.54 40.58 19.62
CA ASP A 216 23.99 40.51 19.79
C ASP A 216 24.60 39.15 19.39
N SER A 217 23.78 38.12 19.22
CA SER A 217 24.28 36.76 18.95
C SER A 217 24.66 36.59 17.47
N SER A 218 25.92 36.28 17.21
CA SER A 218 26.40 35.88 15.88
C SER A 218 25.99 34.43 15.50
N SER A 219 25.70 33.59 16.48
CA SER A 219 25.34 32.20 16.25
C SER A 219 23.85 32.01 15.95
N ALA A 220 23.52 31.58 14.75
CA ALA A 220 22.14 31.23 14.37
C ALA A 220 21.50 30.20 15.29
N GLN A 221 22.26 29.22 15.79
CA GLN A 221 21.78 28.24 16.73
C GLN A 221 21.36 28.88 18.07
N VAL A 222 22.16 29.86 18.54
CA VAL A 222 21.84 30.58 19.78
C VAL A 222 20.65 31.52 19.56
N ARG A 223 20.58 32.22 18.39
CA ARG A 223 19.39 33.02 18.05
C ARG A 223 18.10 32.17 18.03
N ARG A 224 18.12 30.97 17.49
CA ARG A 224 16.99 30.05 17.54
C ARG A 224 16.57 29.67 18.96
N ARG A 225 17.54 29.57 19.90
CA ARG A 225 17.22 29.30 21.32
C ARG A 225 16.57 30.52 21.98
N HIS A 226 17.01 31.73 21.68
CA HIS A 226 16.35 32.95 22.15
C HIS A 226 14.90 33.04 21.62
N LEU A 227 14.68 32.79 20.32
CA LEU A 227 13.32 32.79 19.75
C LEU A 227 12.40 31.77 20.41
N ARG A 228 12.90 30.60 20.78
CA ARG A 228 12.11 29.61 21.55
C ARG A 228 11.67 30.14 22.92
N VAL A 229 12.51 30.89 23.59
CA VAL A 229 12.15 31.53 24.85
C VAL A 229 11.08 32.59 24.60
N LEU A 230 11.32 33.53 23.67
CA LEU A 230 10.38 34.59 23.32
C LEU A 230 9.01 34.06 22.87
N SER A 231 8.96 32.98 22.09
CA SER A 231 7.71 32.34 21.68
C SER A 231 6.91 31.75 22.83
N ARG A 232 7.53 31.55 23.99
CA ARG A 232 6.86 31.05 25.22
C ARG A 232 6.49 32.16 26.17
N ILE A 233 7.24 33.26 26.18
CA ILE A 233 6.94 34.47 26.96
C ILE A 233 5.68 35.16 26.41
N ARG A 234 5.59 35.37 25.09
CA ARG A 234 4.39 35.83 24.33
C ARG A 234 4.01 37.29 24.60
N SER A 235 4.95 38.12 25.04
CA SER A 235 4.73 39.55 25.24
C SER A 235 4.75 40.33 23.92
N ASP A 236 4.35 41.60 23.91
CA ASP A 236 4.44 42.46 22.72
C ASP A 236 5.89 42.61 22.23
N ALA A 237 6.84 42.77 23.15
CA ALA A 237 8.27 42.83 22.79
C ALA A 237 8.76 41.52 22.17
N SER A 238 8.31 40.37 22.67
CA SER A 238 8.56 39.05 22.08
C SER A 238 8.01 38.95 20.66
N LEU A 239 6.76 39.40 20.41
CA LEU A 239 6.15 39.39 19.08
C LEU A 239 6.89 40.30 18.10
N ILE A 240 7.31 41.51 18.52
CA ILE A 240 8.10 42.40 17.70
C ILE A 240 9.42 41.75 17.30
N ALA A 241 10.11 41.09 18.25
CA ALA A 241 11.38 40.42 17.98
C ALA A 241 11.20 39.21 17.05
N LEU A 242 10.13 38.43 17.20
CA LEU A 242 9.78 37.32 16.31
C LEU A 242 9.51 37.82 14.86
N ARG A 243 8.74 38.92 14.71
CA ARG A 243 8.49 39.53 13.38
C ARG A 243 9.79 40.02 12.73
N ALA A 244 10.68 40.67 13.49
CA ALA A 244 11.97 41.09 12.99
C ALA A 244 12.82 39.91 12.51
N SER A 245 12.74 38.78 13.17
CA SER A 245 13.49 37.56 12.86
C SER A 245 13.02 36.85 11.58
N LEU A 246 11.89 37.26 10.98
CA LEU A 246 11.46 36.77 9.66
C LEU A 246 12.43 37.22 8.55
N LYS A 247 13.29 38.20 8.81
CA LYS A 247 14.28 38.72 7.87
C LYS A 247 15.73 38.32 8.26
N ASP A 248 15.88 37.32 9.14
CA ASP A 248 17.21 36.85 9.55
C ASP A 248 17.96 36.20 8.39
N SER A 249 19.29 36.34 8.35
CA SER A 249 20.12 35.71 7.34
C SER A 249 20.09 34.19 7.33
N ASP A 250 19.82 33.54 8.50
CA ASP A 250 19.74 32.08 8.63
C ASP A 250 18.30 31.59 8.39
N ALA A 251 18.13 30.68 7.43
CA ALA A 251 16.84 30.11 7.09
C ALA A 251 16.15 29.42 8.28
N GLY A 252 16.90 28.73 9.14
CA GLY A 252 16.32 28.06 10.32
C GLY A 252 15.83 29.05 11.39
N VAL A 253 16.38 30.27 11.44
CA VAL A 253 15.86 31.37 12.28
C VAL A 253 14.56 31.89 11.67
N ARG A 254 14.54 32.21 10.35
CA ARG A 254 13.30 32.63 9.66
C ARG A 254 12.19 31.59 9.80
N GLN A 255 12.51 30.31 9.59
CA GLN A 255 11.58 29.19 9.73
C GLN A 255 10.96 29.12 11.14
N LEU A 256 11.80 29.22 12.18
CA LEU A 256 11.32 29.15 13.57
C LEU A 256 10.47 30.37 13.91
N ALA A 257 10.85 31.56 13.42
CA ALA A 257 10.08 32.79 13.62
C ALA A 257 8.68 32.66 12.98
N ALA A 258 8.61 32.24 11.71
CA ALA A 258 7.34 32.02 11.00
C ALA A 258 6.43 31.02 11.74
N ARG A 259 6.99 29.85 12.11
CA ARG A 259 6.25 28.86 12.89
C ARG A 259 5.75 29.41 14.24
N SER A 260 6.58 30.16 14.95
CA SER A 260 6.21 30.72 16.25
C SER A 260 5.07 31.72 16.14
N LEU A 261 5.12 32.63 15.16
CA LEU A 261 4.07 33.61 14.91
C LEU A 261 2.74 32.95 14.49
N GLY A 262 2.79 31.88 13.70
CA GLY A 262 1.60 31.10 13.39
C GLY A 262 0.97 30.47 14.63
N ILE A 263 1.76 29.78 15.47
CA ILE A 263 1.27 29.15 16.72
C ILE A 263 0.70 30.20 17.71
N LEU A 264 1.25 31.41 17.68
CA LEU A 264 0.78 32.53 18.50
C LEU A 264 -0.41 33.28 17.87
N GLU A 265 -0.85 32.88 16.67
CA GLU A 265 -1.93 33.48 15.89
C GLU A 265 -1.73 35.00 15.71
N ASP A 266 -0.47 35.43 15.49
CA ASP A 266 -0.11 36.82 15.37
C ASP A 266 -0.50 37.40 14.01
N ARG A 267 -1.72 37.94 13.92
CA ARG A 267 -2.30 38.50 12.67
C ARG A 267 -1.46 39.67 12.10
N ALA A 268 -0.76 40.42 12.94
CA ALA A 268 0.08 41.52 12.47
C ALA A 268 1.30 41.07 11.65
N SER A 269 1.62 39.75 11.67
CA SER A 269 2.71 39.20 10.83
C SER A 269 2.25 38.75 9.44
N GLY A 270 0.96 38.85 9.10
CA GLY A 270 0.40 38.28 7.87
C GLY A 270 1.12 38.70 6.58
N SER A 271 1.35 40.00 6.39
CA SER A 271 2.10 40.51 5.21
C SER A 271 3.54 40.02 5.15
N LEU A 272 4.25 40.01 6.29
CA LEU A 272 5.63 39.52 6.37
C LEU A 272 5.72 38.02 6.11
N LEU A 273 4.77 37.25 6.60
CA LEU A 273 4.67 35.82 6.30
C LEU A 273 4.35 35.56 4.82
N THR A 274 3.57 36.43 4.18
CA THR A 274 3.29 36.35 2.74
C THR A 274 4.55 36.58 1.90
N GLU A 275 5.42 37.50 2.30
CA GLU A 275 6.73 37.73 1.66
C GLU A 275 7.58 36.43 1.69
N LEU A 276 7.56 35.69 2.77
CA LEU A 276 8.31 34.43 2.93
C LEU A 276 7.81 33.26 2.08
N LEU A 277 6.68 33.39 1.39
CA LEU A 277 6.27 32.39 0.38
C LEU A 277 7.18 32.37 -0.85
N MET A 278 8.02 33.40 -1.00
CA MET A 278 9.07 33.54 -2.05
C MET A 278 10.48 33.29 -1.50
N ASP A 279 10.62 32.74 -0.30
CA ASP A 279 11.93 32.44 0.31
C ASP A 279 12.66 31.35 -0.49
N GLU A 280 13.97 31.49 -0.57
CA GLU A 280 14.83 30.50 -1.24
C GLU A 280 14.85 29.12 -0.60
N ASP A 281 14.56 29.05 0.71
CA ASP A 281 14.51 27.80 1.48
C ASP A 281 13.08 27.24 1.53
N PRO A 282 12.83 26.06 0.93
CA PRO A 282 11.49 25.44 0.92
C PRO A 282 10.90 25.14 2.31
N ALA A 283 11.73 24.93 3.33
CA ALA A 283 11.24 24.69 4.69
C ALA A 283 10.75 26.01 5.33
N VAL A 284 11.31 27.16 4.95
CA VAL A 284 10.79 28.48 5.31
C VAL A 284 9.45 28.71 4.62
N VAL A 285 9.35 28.48 3.30
CA VAL A 285 8.10 28.58 2.53
C VAL A 285 7.00 27.73 3.17
N ARG A 286 7.28 26.48 3.49
CA ARG A 286 6.33 25.58 4.15
C ARG A 286 5.85 26.12 5.51
N SER A 287 6.78 26.64 6.31
CA SER A 287 6.45 27.17 7.64
C SER A 287 5.65 28.47 7.55
N ALA A 288 5.97 29.34 6.58
CA ALA A 288 5.21 30.55 6.29
C ALA A 288 3.79 30.21 5.79
N ALA A 289 3.66 29.26 4.85
CA ALA A 289 2.36 28.77 4.39
C ALA A 289 1.52 28.25 5.56
N THR A 290 2.07 27.41 6.43
CA THR A 290 1.34 26.91 7.61
C THR A 290 0.91 28.04 8.53
N ALA A 291 1.80 29.00 8.80
CA ALA A 291 1.52 30.14 9.67
C ALA A 291 0.41 31.05 9.09
N LEU A 292 0.38 31.27 7.78
CA LEU A 292 -0.65 32.08 7.10
C LEU A 292 -2.07 31.49 7.30
N GLY A 293 -2.21 30.16 7.28
CA GLY A 293 -3.46 29.49 7.64
C GLY A 293 -3.88 29.74 9.08
N GLN A 294 -2.93 29.61 10.00
CA GLN A 294 -3.16 29.81 11.43
C GLN A 294 -3.55 31.26 11.78
N VAL A 295 -2.90 32.26 11.16
CA VAL A 295 -3.23 33.69 11.36
C VAL A 295 -4.45 34.13 10.52
N LYS A 296 -4.92 33.25 9.60
CA LYS A 296 -6.05 33.50 8.68
C LYS A 296 -5.84 34.72 7.77
N GLU A 297 -4.67 34.84 7.16
CA GLU A 297 -4.31 35.96 6.29
C GLU A 297 -4.99 35.84 4.91
N LYS A 298 -6.08 36.54 4.71
CA LYS A 298 -6.90 36.48 3.48
C LYS A 298 -6.17 36.97 2.23
N SER A 299 -5.33 37.98 2.37
CA SER A 299 -4.56 38.55 1.25
C SER A 299 -3.50 37.59 0.70
N ALA A 300 -3.15 36.54 1.43
CA ALA A 300 -2.16 35.54 1.02
C ALA A 300 -2.69 34.52 -0.01
N VAL A 301 -4.01 34.45 -0.27
CA VAL A 301 -4.60 33.46 -1.20
C VAL A 301 -3.89 33.43 -2.56
N PRO A 302 -3.62 34.56 -3.26
CA PRO A 302 -2.91 34.51 -4.54
C PRO A 302 -1.48 33.98 -4.43
N ALA A 303 -0.75 34.34 -3.38
CA ALA A 303 0.62 33.89 -3.16
C ALA A 303 0.68 32.38 -2.83
N LEU A 304 -0.30 31.86 -2.07
CA LEU A 304 -0.44 30.42 -1.82
C LEU A 304 -0.70 29.64 -3.10
N PHE A 305 -1.54 30.17 -4.02
CA PHE A 305 -1.72 29.56 -5.34
C PHE A 305 -0.45 29.63 -6.20
N THR A 306 0.42 30.62 -6.02
CA THR A 306 1.73 30.65 -6.69
C THR A 306 2.60 29.47 -6.21
N VAL A 307 2.60 29.14 -4.92
CA VAL A 307 3.28 27.94 -4.40
C VAL A 307 2.72 26.66 -5.01
N LEU A 308 1.42 26.63 -5.34
CA LEU A 308 0.71 25.50 -5.95
C LEU A 308 0.72 25.50 -7.48
N ALA A 309 1.43 26.41 -8.14
CA ALA A 309 1.41 26.61 -9.59
C ALA A 309 2.13 25.50 -10.39
N ALA A 310 2.98 24.73 -9.74
CA ALA A 310 3.71 23.61 -10.32
C ALA A 310 3.51 22.35 -9.49
N GLU A 311 3.94 21.22 -10.02
CA GLU A 311 4.02 19.97 -9.25
C GLU A 311 5.13 20.13 -8.20
N SER A 312 4.76 20.71 -7.07
CA SER A 312 5.66 20.93 -5.96
C SER A 312 5.71 19.68 -5.06
N GLU A 313 6.69 19.67 -4.17
CA GLU A 313 6.84 18.65 -3.15
C GLU A 313 5.59 18.52 -2.27
N LEU A 314 5.22 17.28 -1.90
CA LEU A 314 4.00 16.98 -1.16
C LEU A 314 3.87 17.75 0.17
N TYR A 315 5.00 18.05 0.82
CA TYR A 315 5.00 18.82 2.07
C TYR A 315 4.60 20.27 1.87
N LEU A 316 5.03 20.90 0.75
CA LEU A 316 4.60 22.25 0.36
C LEU A 316 3.14 22.25 -0.09
N GLN A 317 2.74 21.30 -0.93
CA GLN A 317 1.35 21.15 -1.37
C GLN A 317 0.41 21.02 -0.17
N HIS A 318 0.78 20.18 0.80
CA HIS A 318 -0.01 19.99 2.02
C HIS A 318 -0.13 21.30 2.81
N ALA A 319 0.98 21.99 3.07
CA ALA A 319 0.97 23.21 3.86
C ALA A 319 0.12 24.32 3.19
N ALA A 320 0.30 24.55 1.88
CA ALA A 320 -0.45 25.58 1.15
C ALA A 320 -1.94 25.23 1.01
N THR A 321 -2.28 23.96 0.69
CA THR A 321 -3.66 23.51 0.60
C THR A 321 -4.38 23.66 1.95
N ARG A 322 -3.77 23.21 3.03
CA ARG A 322 -4.31 23.35 4.38
C ARG A 322 -4.50 24.80 4.77
N SER A 323 -3.53 25.67 4.44
CA SER A 323 -3.63 27.10 4.70
C SER A 323 -4.82 27.74 4.01
N LEU A 324 -5.06 27.43 2.73
CA LEU A 324 -6.23 27.91 1.99
C LEU A 324 -7.54 27.47 2.64
N ILE A 325 -7.61 26.23 3.13
CA ILE A 325 -8.79 25.72 3.87
C ILE A 325 -9.00 26.48 5.18
N GLU A 326 -7.93 26.72 5.96
CA GLU A 326 -8.02 27.44 7.24
C GLU A 326 -8.35 28.93 7.08
N ILE A 327 -7.87 29.57 5.99
CA ILE A 327 -8.22 30.94 5.61
C ILE A 327 -9.70 31.06 5.25
N GLY A 328 -10.25 30.10 4.51
CA GLY A 328 -11.69 29.99 4.27
C GLY A 328 -12.23 30.96 3.22
N GLU A 329 -11.39 31.54 2.34
CA GLU A 329 -11.85 32.49 1.29
C GLU A 329 -12.36 31.74 0.05
N VAL A 330 -13.65 31.36 0.10
CA VAL A 330 -14.30 30.51 -0.92
C VAL A 330 -14.32 31.17 -2.28
N ALA A 331 -14.79 32.42 -2.39
CA ALA A 331 -14.90 33.16 -3.66
C ALA A 331 -13.52 33.40 -4.32
N ALA A 332 -12.50 33.76 -3.53
CA ALA A 332 -11.15 33.94 -4.02
C ALA A 332 -10.56 32.62 -4.51
N THR A 333 -10.82 31.51 -3.84
CA THR A 333 -10.41 30.15 -4.24
C THR A 333 -11.13 29.71 -5.51
N ALA A 334 -12.44 29.87 -5.61
CA ALA A 334 -13.26 29.50 -6.77
C ALA A 334 -12.82 30.24 -8.07
N ALA A 335 -12.29 31.44 -7.95
CA ALA A 335 -11.73 32.17 -9.10
C ALA A 335 -10.60 31.37 -9.80
N TYR A 336 -9.87 30.51 -9.10
CA TYR A 336 -8.81 29.68 -9.67
C TYR A 336 -9.31 28.47 -10.46
N LEU A 337 -10.56 28.03 -10.28
CA LEU A 337 -11.19 27.04 -11.16
C LEU A 337 -11.36 27.57 -12.59
N LYS A 338 -11.65 28.85 -12.73
CA LYS A 338 -11.88 29.52 -14.02
C LYS A 338 -10.58 29.90 -14.74
N LYS A 339 -9.45 29.90 -14.06
CA LYS A 339 -8.13 30.20 -14.64
C LYS A 339 -7.55 28.97 -15.33
N ALA A 340 -8.06 28.65 -16.54
CA ALA A 340 -7.62 27.49 -17.33
C ALA A 340 -6.11 27.49 -17.70
N ALA A 341 -5.40 28.58 -17.49
CA ALA A 341 -3.99 28.71 -17.82
C ALA A 341 -3.04 27.85 -16.97
N ASN A 342 -3.47 27.37 -15.79
CA ASN A 342 -2.66 26.52 -14.94
C ASN A 342 -3.49 25.35 -14.35
N PRO A 343 -3.23 24.11 -14.79
CA PRO A 343 -3.97 22.93 -14.34
C PRO A 343 -3.74 22.61 -12.85
N HIS A 344 -2.59 22.97 -12.27
CA HIS A 344 -2.33 22.74 -10.84
C HIS A 344 -3.17 23.68 -9.96
N TRP A 345 -3.45 24.88 -10.42
CA TRP A 345 -4.39 25.79 -9.73
C TRP A 345 -5.80 25.23 -9.72
N GLN A 346 -6.29 24.76 -10.88
CA GLN A 346 -7.64 24.16 -10.97
C GLN A 346 -7.76 22.93 -10.05
N LYS A 347 -6.77 22.01 -10.11
CA LYS A 347 -6.70 20.86 -9.23
C LYS A 347 -6.75 21.24 -7.75
N SER A 348 -5.92 22.22 -7.35
CA SER A 348 -5.82 22.64 -5.95
C SER A 348 -7.08 23.37 -5.49
N ALA A 349 -7.67 24.22 -6.34
CA ALA A 349 -8.93 24.90 -6.03
C ALA A 349 -10.09 23.89 -5.84
N LEU A 350 -10.21 22.88 -6.71
CA LEU A 350 -11.19 21.79 -6.54
C LEU A 350 -11.05 21.12 -5.18
N ARG A 351 -9.82 20.75 -4.82
CA ARG A 351 -9.54 20.09 -3.55
C ARG A 351 -9.88 20.95 -2.35
N VAL A 352 -9.45 22.21 -2.37
CA VAL A 352 -9.70 23.14 -1.28
C VAL A 352 -11.19 23.40 -1.09
N LEU A 353 -11.93 23.69 -2.18
CA LEU A 353 -13.37 23.96 -2.12
C LEU A 353 -14.17 22.73 -1.67
N GLU A 354 -13.77 21.53 -2.12
CA GLU A 354 -14.40 20.29 -1.67
C GLU A 354 -14.26 20.10 -0.16
N GLN A 355 -13.07 20.37 0.38
CA GLN A 355 -12.80 20.22 1.81
C GLN A 355 -13.38 21.36 2.68
N MET A 356 -13.58 22.54 2.12
CA MET A 356 -14.34 23.61 2.78
C MET A 356 -15.82 23.26 2.93
N GLN A 357 -16.31 22.20 2.25
CA GLN A 357 -17.72 21.76 2.24
C GLN A 357 -18.70 22.91 1.92
N THR A 358 -18.30 23.76 0.98
CA THR A 358 -19.08 24.94 0.60
C THR A 358 -20.16 24.61 -0.44
N ASP A 359 -21.31 25.28 -0.34
CA ASP A 359 -22.39 25.21 -1.33
C ASP A 359 -22.05 25.94 -2.64
N GLU A 360 -20.99 26.75 -2.66
CA GLU A 360 -20.53 27.44 -3.87
C GLU A 360 -19.86 26.49 -4.89
N LEU A 361 -19.44 25.29 -4.47
CA LEU A 361 -18.96 24.26 -5.38
C LEU A 361 -20.15 23.51 -5.98
N VAL A 362 -20.63 23.95 -7.14
CA VAL A 362 -21.78 23.36 -7.84
C VAL A 362 -21.34 22.35 -8.91
N ALA A 363 -22.23 21.44 -9.27
CA ALA A 363 -21.98 20.35 -10.21
C ALA A 363 -21.43 20.82 -11.56
N ASP A 364 -22.02 21.86 -12.16
CA ASP A 364 -21.62 22.38 -13.47
C ASP A 364 -20.15 22.82 -13.51
N MET A 365 -19.63 23.39 -12.41
CA MET A 365 -18.21 23.79 -12.33
C MET A 365 -17.26 22.60 -12.39
N VAL A 366 -17.69 21.41 -11.98
CA VAL A 366 -16.85 20.23 -11.87
C VAL A 366 -17.03 19.28 -13.06
N VAL A 367 -18.26 19.17 -13.58
CA VAL A 367 -18.59 18.30 -14.72
C VAL A 367 -17.80 18.69 -15.97
N ASP A 368 -17.67 19.98 -16.26
CA ASP A 368 -16.87 20.45 -17.38
C ASP A 368 -15.39 20.07 -17.25
N LEU A 369 -14.86 20.03 -16.03
CA LEU A 369 -13.47 19.68 -15.75
C LEU A 369 -13.18 18.18 -15.92
N LEU A 370 -14.20 17.31 -15.96
CA LEU A 370 -14.04 15.90 -16.31
C LEU A 370 -13.50 15.72 -17.74
N THR A 371 -13.72 16.69 -18.63
CA THR A 371 -13.22 16.66 -20.01
C THR A 371 -11.98 17.52 -20.23
N SER A 372 -11.36 18.05 -19.16
CA SER A 372 -10.13 18.86 -19.23
C SER A 372 -9.02 18.13 -20.02
N PRO A 373 -8.22 18.81 -20.84
CA PRO A 373 -7.07 18.20 -21.51
C PRO A 373 -5.99 17.74 -20.50
N HIS A 374 -6.02 18.24 -19.27
CA HIS A 374 -5.03 17.96 -18.23
C HIS A 374 -5.47 16.83 -17.29
N ALA A 375 -4.71 15.72 -17.25
CA ALA A 375 -5.02 14.55 -16.42
C ALA A 375 -5.20 14.90 -14.95
N VAL A 376 -4.34 15.74 -14.40
CA VAL A 376 -4.37 16.15 -12.97
C VAL A 376 -5.69 16.86 -12.58
N VAL A 377 -6.32 17.55 -13.52
CA VAL A 377 -7.62 18.22 -13.31
C VAL A 377 -8.75 17.21 -13.40
N ARG A 378 -8.72 16.33 -14.41
CA ARG A 378 -9.74 15.28 -14.59
C ARG A 378 -9.80 14.34 -13.39
N ASP A 379 -8.64 13.87 -12.93
CA ASP A 379 -8.55 12.93 -11.81
C ASP A 379 -9.13 13.57 -10.52
N GLU A 380 -8.84 14.86 -10.29
CA GLU A 380 -9.40 15.57 -9.15
C GLU A 380 -10.91 15.83 -9.31
N ALA A 381 -11.37 16.18 -10.51
CA ALA A 381 -12.80 16.33 -10.80
C ALA A 381 -13.57 15.01 -10.59
N GLN A 382 -13.02 13.87 -11.07
CA GLN A 382 -13.59 12.54 -10.83
C GLN A 382 -13.67 12.23 -9.33
N ARG A 383 -12.63 12.57 -8.56
CA ARG A 383 -12.61 12.39 -7.11
C ARG A 383 -13.75 13.18 -6.45
N VAL A 384 -13.94 14.45 -6.83
CA VAL A 384 -14.99 15.31 -6.28
C VAL A 384 -16.38 14.77 -6.64
N ILE A 385 -16.60 14.35 -7.89
CA ILE A 385 -17.84 13.73 -8.34
C ILE A 385 -18.16 12.45 -7.55
N ALA A 386 -17.14 11.62 -7.30
CA ALA A 386 -17.32 10.38 -6.54
C ALA A 386 -17.79 10.60 -5.09
N LEU A 387 -17.56 11.79 -4.53
CA LEU A 387 -18.03 12.22 -3.20
C LEU A 387 -19.39 12.93 -3.22
N ARG A 388 -19.99 13.13 -4.40
CA ARG A 388 -21.22 13.91 -4.60
C ARG A 388 -22.29 13.12 -5.38
N PRO A 389 -22.83 12.02 -4.81
CA PRO A 389 -23.85 11.21 -5.50
C PRO A 389 -25.13 12.01 -5.83
N GLN A 390 -25.38 13.13 -5.16
CA GLN A 390 -26.49 14.02 -5.45
C GLN A 390 -26.39 14.78 -6.79
N TRP A 391 -25.23 14.77 -7.46
CA TRP A 391 -25.00 15.44 -8.75
C TRP A 391 -25.29 14.56 -9.97
N GLN A 392 -26.11 13.54 -9.79
CA GLN A 392 -26.45 12.56 -10.83
C GLN A 392 -27.07 13.21 -12.07
N LYS A 393 -27.92 14.22 -11.91
CA LYS A 393 -28.62 14.87 -12.99
C LYS A 393 -27.67 15.59 -13.95
N GLU A 394 -26.72 16.30 -13.42
CA GLU A 394 -25.74 17.08 -14.18
C GLU A 394 -24.72 16.16 -14.86
N VAL A 395 -24.30 15.09 -14.19
CA VAL A 395 -23.35 14.11 -14.74
C VAL A 395 -23.96 13.26 -15.83
N ARG A 396 -25.28 13.04 -15.82
CA ARG A 396 -26.02 12.17 -16.76
C ARG A 396 -25.85 12.59 -18.22
N ALA A 397 -25.85 13.88 -18.52
CA ALA A 397 -25.67 14.38 -19.88
C ALA A 397 -24.29 14.05 -20.44
N LEU A 398 -23.24 14.19 -19.65
CA LEU A 398 -21.90 13.79 -20.01
C LEU A 398 -21.80 12.26 -20.17
N PHE A 399 -22.39 11.51 -19.24
CA PHE A 399 -22.37 10.05 -19.30
C PHE A 399 -23.07 9.53 -20.59
N SER A 400 -24.21 10.10 -20.96
CA SER A 400 -24.88 9.76 -22.22
C SER A 400 -23.99 9.96 -23.45
N LYS A 401 -23.24 11.07 -23.52
CA LYS A 401 -22.27 11.30 -24.61
C LYS A 401 -21.13 10.27 -24.61
N LEU A 402 -20.66 9.85 -23.44
CA LEU A 402 -19.62 8.83 -23.33
C LEU A 402 -20.12 7.47 -23.83
N LEU A 403 -21.39 7.14 -23.63
CA LEU A 403 -22.01 5.89 -24.10
C LEU A 403 -22.17 5.82 -25.63
N GLU A 404 -22.20 6.97 -26.30
CA GLU A 404 -22.24 7.05 -27.79
C GLU A 404 -20.85 6.94 -28.43
N ALA A 405 -19.78 6.84 -27.65
CA ALA A 405 -18.41 6.80 -28.17
C ALA A 405 -18.17 5.54 -29.02
N LYS A 406 -17.62 5.72 -30.21
CA LYS A 406 -17.23 4.61 -31.10
C LYS A 406 -15.91 3.96 -30.68
N THR A 407 -15.02 4.74 -30.08
CA THR A 407 -13.72 4.30 -29.56
C THR A 407 -13.54 4.84 -28.16
N LEU A 408 -12.88 4.07 -27.31
CA LEU A 408 -12.52 4.46 -25.94
C LEU A 408 -11.00 4.44 -25.81
N ASP A 409 -10.45 5.57 -25.38
CA ASP A 409 -9.14 5.60 -24.76
C ASP A 409 -9.27 5.19 -23.27
N ASP A 410 -8.15 4.92 -22.63
CA ASP A 410 -8.14 4.47 -21.23
C ASP A 410 -8.82 5.49 -20.29
N GLN A 411 -8.75 6.77 -20.63
CA GLN A 411 -9.35 7.84 -19.86
C GLN A 411 -10.89 7.79 -19.91
N LYS A 412 -11.49 7.70 -21.11
CA LYS A 412 -12.95 7.59 -21.27
C LYS A 412 -13.48 6.31 -20.65
N ALA A 413 -12.73 5.21 -20.80
CA ALA A 413 -13.05 3.94 -20.16
C ALA A 413 -13.12 4.08 -18.62
N HIS A 414 -12.11 4.70 -18.00
CA HIS A 414 -12.09 4.97 -16.57
C HIS A 414 -13.21 5.91 -16.13
N MET A 415 -13.54 6.91 -16.94
CA MET A 415 -14.61 7.84 -16.63
C MET A 415 -15.97 7.13 -16.62
N ILE A 416 -16.25 6.27 -17.61
CA ILE A 416 -17.49 5.46 -17.65
C ILE A 416 -17.59 4.59 -16.39
N GLU A 417 -16.54 3.88 -16.04
CA GLU A 417 -16.49 3.01 -14.84
C GLU A 417 -16.72 3.81 -13.55
N SER A 418 -16.01 4.94 -13.39
CA SER A 418 -16.11 5.77 -12.19
C SER A 418 -17.49 6.39 -12.01
N ILE A 419 -18.06 6.95 -13.07
CA ILE A 419 -19.42 7.54 -13.05
C ILE A 419 -20.43 6.45 -12.74
N MET A 420 -20.40 5.32 -13.44
CA MET A 420 -21.34 4.23 -13.25
C MET A 420 -21.32 3.68 -11.82
N LEU A 421 -20.13 3.46 -11.25
CA LEU A 421 -20.01 2.96 -9.89
C LEU A 421 -20.44 3.99 -8.84
N THR A 422 -20.19 5.27 -9.08
CA THR A 422 -20.63 6.36 -8.19
C THR A 422 -22.16 6.44 -8.12
N PHE A 423 -22.84 6.31 -9.25
CA PHE A 423 -24.28 6.41 -9.37
C PHE A 423 -25.00 5.06 -9.48
N SER A 424 -24.36 3.98 -9.05
CA SER A 424 -24.90 2.61 -9.15
C SER A 424 -26.19 2.37 -8.37
N SER A 425 -26.50 3.21 -7.36
CA SER A 425 -27.75 3.18 -6.61
C SER A 425 -28.86 3.98 -7.26
N ASP A 426 -28.60 4.76 -8.30
CA ASP A 426 -29.61 5.55 -9.01
C ASP A 426 -30.27 4.71 -10.11
N GLN A 427 -31.56 4.49 -9.97
CA GLN A 427 -32.34 3.67 -10.89
C GLN A 427 -32.29 4.23 -12.32
N SER A 428 -32.35 5.53 -12.49
CA SER A 428 -32.39 6.16 -13.82
C SER A 428 -31.06 6.08 -14.56
N PHE A 429 -29.94 6.05 -13.81
CA PHE A 429 -28.61 5.72 -14.37
C PHE A 429 -28.54 4.27 -14.79
N MET A 430 -29.06 3.34 -13.99
CA MET A 430 -29.03 1.92 -14.31
C MET A 430 -29.94 1.58 -15.50
N GLU A 431 -31.06 2.24 -15.64
CA GLU A 431 -31.90 2.12 -16.84
C GLU A 431 -31.16 2.61 -18.10
N LEU A 432 -30.44 3.73 -18.04
CA LEU A 432 -29.62 4.23 -19.14
C LEU A 432 -28.53 3.22 -19.52
N VAL A 433 -27.87 2.61 -18.54
CA VAL A 433 -26.87 1.55 -18.75
C VAL A 433 -27.52 0.34 -19.42
N GLY A 434 -28.68 -0.12 -18.95
CA GLY A 434 -29.45 -1.24 -19.51
C GLY A 434 -29.82 -1.00 -20.97
N HIS A 435 -30.38 0.17 -21.29
CA HIS A 435 -30.72 0.55 -22.66
C HIS A 435 -29.46 0.58 -23.56
N SER A 436 -28.34 1.07 -23.05
CA SER A 436 -27.08 1.11 -23.81
C SER A 436 -26.52 -0.28 -24.09
N LEU A 437 -26.67 -1.22 -23.15
CA LEU A 437 -26.28 -2.62 -23.38
C LEU A 437 -27.14 -3.29 -24.47
N ALA A 438 -28.43 -2.98 -24.52
CA ALA A 438 -29.37 -3.53 -25.51
C ALA A 438 -29.25 -2.85 -26.88
N SER A 439 -28.80 -1.60 -26.94
CA SER A 439 -28.79 -0.80 -28.17
C SER A 439 -27.73 -1.28 -29.18
N GLU A 440 -28.11 -1.45 -30.44
CA GLU A 440 -27.16 -1.71 -31.52
C GLU A 440 -26.26 -0.51 -31.87
N LYS A 441 -26.66 0.71 -31.46
CA LYS A 441 -25.88 1.94 -31.67
C LYS A 441 -24.70 2.05 -30.72
N THR A 442 -24.75 1.38 -29.56
CA THR A 442 -23.66 1.36 -28.58
C THR A 442 -22.53 0.48 -29.07
N SER A 443 -21.33 1.04 -29.15
CA SER A 443 -20.17 0.32 -29.63
C SER A 443 -19.80 -0.87 -28.73
N MET A 444 -19.19 -1.89 -29.31
CA MET A 444 -18.73 -3.09 -28.61
C MET A 444 -17.81 -2.76 -27.43
N VAL A 445 -16.90 -1.81 -27.63
CA VAL A 445 -15.94 -1.39 -26.61
C VAL A 445 -16.63 -0.76 -25.41
N VAL A 446 -17.69 0.02 -25.62
CA VAL A 446 -18.49 0.58 -24.53
C VAL A 446 -19.27 -0.51 -23.81
N LYS A 447 -19.90 -1.45 -24.51
CA LYS A 447 -20.62 -2.58 -23.90
C LYS A 447 -19.73 -3.41 -22.99
N VAL A 448 -18.53 -3.77 -23.45
CA VAL A 448 -17.54 -4.52 -22.66
C VAL A 448 -17.18 -3.74 -21.37
N ARG A 449 -16.98 -2.41 -21.48
CA ARG A 449 -16.67 -1.57 -20.29
C ARG A 449 -17.82 -1.47 -19.31
N LEU A 450 -19.06 -1.34 -19.80
CA LEU A 450 -20.23 -1.35 -18.95
C LEU A 450 -20.40 -2.66 -18.20
N LEU A 451 -20.26 -3.80 -18.90
CA LEU A 451 -20.34 -5.13 -18.30
C LEU A 451 -19.22 -5.36 -17.27
N ALA A 452 -17.99 -4.95 -17.59
CA ALA A 452 -16.87 -4.99 -16.65
C ALA A 452 -17.18 -4.16 -15.39
N ALA A 453 -17.72 -2.94 -15.56
CA ALA A 453 -18.08 -2.09 -14.43
C ALA A 453 -19.24 -2.69 -13.59
N ILE A 454 -20.26 -3.29 -14.22
CA ILE A 454 -21.34 -4.01 -13.51
C ILE A 454 -20.75 -5.13 -12.65
N SER A 455 -19.73 -5.84 -13.14
CA SER A 455 -19.10 -6.91 -12.38
C SER A 455 -18.44 -6.43 -11.07
N PHE A 456 -18.21 -5.11 -10.90
CA PHE A 456 -17.63 -4.50 -9.69
C PHE A 456 -18.67 -3.89 -8.75
N MET A 457 -19.96 -3.85 -9.12
CA MET A 457 -21.04 -3.38 -8.26
C MET A 457 -21.20 -4.28 -7.02
N GLU A 458 -21.88 -3.81 -6.01
CA GLU A 458 -22.13 -4.58 -4.77
C GLU A 458 -23.23 -5.60 -4.93
N SER A 459 -24.26 -5.21 -5.61
CA SER A 459 -25.41 -6.03 -5.97
C SER A 459 -25.77 -5.77 -7.41
N LEU A 460 -26.34 -6.76 -8.06
CA LEU A 460 -26.86 -6.60 -9.41
C LEU A 460 -28.26 -5.98 -9.31
N PRO A 461 -28.48 -4.77 -9.84
CA PRO A 461 -29.82 -4.18 -9.92
C PRO A 461 -30.74 -5.06 -10.76
N GLU A 462 -31.97 -5.26 -10.27
CA GLU A 462 -32.97 -6.08 -10.97
C GLU A 462 -33.24 -5.55 -12.38
N SER A 463 -33.23 -4.20 -12.56
CA SER A 463 -33.39 -3.54 -13.86
C SER A 463 -32.35 -3.93 -14.90
N LEU A 464 -31.17 -4.40 -14.51
CA LEU A 464 -30.13 -4.84 -15.45
C LEU A 464 -30.22 -6.33 -15.81
N THR A 465 -30.94 -7.15 -15.05
CA THR A 465 -30.91 -8.61 -15.20
C THR A 465 -31.40 -9.06 -16.58
N GLU A 466 -32.50 -8.50 -17.09
CA GLU A 466 -33.02 -8.84 -18.43
C GLU A 466 -32.06 -8.36 -19.55
N HIS A 467 -31.41 -7.24 -19.38
CA HIS A 467 -30.41 -6.76 -20.34
C HIS A 467 -29.17 -7.68 -20.37
N ILE A 468 -28.73 -8.19 -19.20
CA ILE A 468 -27.65 -9.17 -19.12
C ILE A 468 -28.07 -10.49 -19.77
N ARG A 469 -29.32 -10.93 -19.60
CA ARG A 469 -29.89 -12.13 -20.29
C ARG A 469 -29.79 -11.96 -21.80
N SER A 470 -30.18 -10.81 -22.33
CA SER A 470 -30.06 -10.49 -23.75
C SER A 470 -28.60 -10.55 -24.23
N VAL A 471 -27.69 -9.96 -23.46
CA VAL A 471 -26.24 -9.91 -23.75
C VAL A 471 -25.62 -11.30 -23.73
N LEU A 472 -26.05 -12.23 -22.88
CA LEU A 472 -25.65 -13.65 -22.90
C LEU A 472 -26.00 -14.35 -24.20
N GLY A 473 -26.95 -13.82 -24.99
CA GLY A 473 -27.31 -14.30 -26.31
C GLY A 473 -26.55 -13.63 -27.46
N ALA A 474 -25.66 -12.68 -27.19
CA ALA A 474 -24.92 -11.95 -28.21
C ALA A 474 -23.96 -12.87 -29.00
N SER A 475 -23.72 -12.56 -30.30
CA SER A 475 -22.79 -13.30 -31.15
C SER A 475 -21.34 -13.20 -30.73
N SER A 476 -20.95 -12.11 -30.07
CA SER A 476 -19.57 -11.88 -29.61
C SER A 476 -19.20 -12.70 -28.39
N PRO A 477 -18.15 -13.56 -28.47
CA PRO A 477 -17.66 -14.31 -27.30
C PRO A 477 -17.15 -13.43 -26.16
N ASP A 478 -16.55 -12.28 -26.48
CA ASP A 478 -16.02 -11.35 -25.49
C ASP A 478 -17.15 -10.77 -24.62
N ILE A 479 -18.23 -10.36 -25.25
CA ILE A 479 -19.43 -9.86 -24.54
C ILE A 479 -20.05 -10.96 -23.68
N ARG A 480 -20.19 -12.18 -24.20
CA ARG A 480 -20.70 -13.30 -23.40
C ARG A 480 -19.80 -13.62 -22.22
N GLY A 481 -18.48 -13.56 -22.42
CA GLY A 481 -17.49 -13.74 -21.35
C GLY A 481 -17.64 -12.72 -20.24
N GLU A 482 -17.82 -11.43 -20.56
CA GLU A 482 -18.05 -10.38 -19.58
C GLU A 482 -19.41 -10.55 -18.85
N ALA A 483 -20.45 -10.91 -19.57
CA ALA A 483 -21.76 -11.19 -18.95
C ALA A 483 -21.69 -12.40 -18.02
N LEU A 484 -20.97 -13.46 -18.38
CA LEU A 484 -20.72 -14.61 -17.50
C LEU A 484 -19.90 -14.26 -16.26
N ALA A 485 -18.99 -13.30 -16.34
CA ALA A 485 -18.28 -12.80 -15.17
C ALA A 485 -19.22 -12.13 -14.14
N ILE A 486 -20.28 -11.45 -14.62
CA ILE A 486 -21.34 -10.91 -13.77
C ILE A 486 -22.11 -12.06 -13.10
N VAL A 487 -22.50 -13.08 -13.89
CA VAL A 487 -23.20 -14.25 -13.33
C VAL A 487 -22.32 -15.03 -12.35
N LEU A 488 -21.04 -15.16 -12.63
CA LEU A 488 -20.08 -15.77 -11.70
C LEU A 488 -20.05 -15.05 -10.36
N ARG A 489 -20.19 -13.73 -10.38
CA ARG A 489 -20.16 -12.92 -9.16
C ARG A 489 -21.47 -12.97 -8.38
N PHE A 490 -22.58 -12.68 -9.04
CA PHE A 490 -23.88 -12.45 -8.37
C PHE A 490 -24.80 -13.67 -8.36
N GLY A 491 -24.49 -14.67 -9.14
CA GLY A 491 -25.33 -15.85 -9.36
C GLY A 491 -26.25 -15.73 -10.56
N PRO A 492 -26.69 -16.87 -11.09
CA PRO A 492 -27.58 -16.89 -12.26
C PRO A 492 -29.03 -16.48 -11.92
N GLY A 493 -29.45 -16.56 -10.64
CA GLY A 493 -30.83 -16.34 -10.27
C GLY A 493 -31.79 -17.19 -11.14
N LYS A 494 -33.07 -16.92 -11.07
CA LYS A 494 -34.05 -17.63 -11.92
C LYS A 494 -33.98 -17.19 -13.39
N ILE A 495 -33.71 -15.89 -13.63
CA ILE A 495 -33.79 -15.28 -14.96
C ILE A 495 -32.65 -15.69 -15.88
N LEU A 496 -31.45 -15.81 -15.33
CA LEU A 496 -30.22 -16.09 -16.13
C LEU A 496 -29.89 -17.58 -16.18
N ALA A 497 -30.45 -18.40 -15.26
CA ALA A 497 -30.05 -19.81 -15.08
C ALA A 497 -30.18 -20.64 -16.36
N GLU A 498 -31.34 -20.55 -17.04
CA GLU A 498 -31.58 -21.29 -18.29
C GLU A 498 -30.57 -20.94 -19.37
N LYS A 499 -30.31 -19.64 -19.55
CA LYS A 499 -29.37 -19.15 -20.59
C LYS A 499 -27.94 -19.59 -20.32
N VAL A 500 -27.52 -19.55 -19.05
CA VAL A 500 -26.17 -20.00 -18.64
C VAL A 500 -26.02 -21.52 -18.80
N GLN A 501 -27.05 -22.29 -18.46
CA GLN A 501 -27.08 -23.74 -18.71
C GLN A 501 -27.01 -24.06 -20.21
N GLY A 502 -27.74 -23.32 -21.05
CA GLY A 502 -27.67 -23.47 -22.51
C GLY A 502 -26.26 -23.24 -23.05
N ILE A 503 -25.59 -22.19 -22.62
CA ILE A 503 -24.17 -21.90 -23.00
C ILE A 503 -23.24 -23.03 -22.52
N ALA A 504 -23.42 -23.51 -21.29
CA ALA A 504 -22.61 -24.60 -20.73
C ALA A 504 -22.79 -25.93 -21.51
N ALA A 505 -23.98 -26.19 -22.04
CA ALA A 505 -24.31 -27.40 -22.79
C ALA A 505 -23.94 -27.33 -24.28
N ASP A 506 -23.81 -26.12 -24.85
CA ASP A 506 -23.55 -25.93 -26.28
C ASP A 506 -22.12 -26.40 -26.64
N THR A 507 -22.05 -27.51 -27.40
CA THR A 507 -20.79 -28.09 -27.85
C THR A 507 -20.12 -27.29 -28.98
N GLY A 508 -20.84 -26.41 -29.64
CA GLY A 508 -20.30 -25.47 -30.64
C GLY A 508 -19.73 -24.19 -30.06
N GLU A 509 -19.93 -23.93 -28.75
CA GLU A 509 -19.42 -22.74 -28.10
C GLU A 509 -17.90 -22.82 -27.82
N LEU A 510 -17.23 -21.71 -27.81
CA LEU A 510 -15.79 -21.64 -27.50
C LEU A 510 -15.49 -22.23 -26.12
N PRO A 511 -14.43 -23.06 -25.97
CA PRO A 511 -14.10 -23.71 -24.71
C PRO A 511 -14.02 -22.76 -23.51
N GLN A 512 -13.42 -21.57 -23.69
CA GLN A 512 -13.30 -20.57 -22.60
C GLN A 512 -14.64 -20.02 -22.14
N VAL A 513 -15.62 -19.86 -23.05
CA VAL A 513 -16.96 -19.38 -22.72
C VAL A 513 -17.77 -20.49 -22.01
N ARG A 514 -17.65 -21.74 -22.48
CA ARG A 514 -18.26 -22.91 -21.80
C ARG A 514 -17.70 -23.09 -20.39
N VAL A 515 -16.37 -22.99 -20.23
CA VAL A 515 -15.73 -23.07 -18.91
C VAL A 515 -16.24 -21.96 -18.00
N ALA A 516 -16.38 -20.72 -18.48
CA ALA A 516 -16.90 -19.60 -17.69
C ALA A 516 -18.36 -19.84 -17.25
N ALA A 517 -19.20 -20.42 -18.12
CA ALA A 517 -20.58 -20.77 -17.79
C ALA A 517 -20.64 -21.89 -16.72
N LEU A 518 -19.83 -22.94 -16.88
CA LEU A 518 -19.71 -24.03 -15.91
C LEU A 518 -19.13 -23.55 -14.57
N GLU A 519 -18.14 -22.64 -14.56
CA GLU A 519 -17.60 -22.01 -13.37
C GLU A 519 -18.68 -21.24 -12.61
N ALA A 520 -19.52 -20.48 -13.32
CA ALA A 520 -20.63 -19.76 -12.72
C ALA A 520 -21.68 -20.70 -12.11
N ILE A 521 -22.02 -21.79 -12.77
CA ILE A 521 -22.93 -22.83 -12.26
C ILE A 521 -22.34 -23.47 -10.99
N LEU A 522 -21.11 -23.96 -11.08
CA LEU A 522 -20.43 -24.65 -9.98
C LEU A 522 -20.28 -23.76 -8.74
N LYS A 523 -19.91 -22.49 -8.92
CA LYS A 523 -19.72 -21.55 -7.79
C LYS A 523 -21.00 -21.35 -6.98
N HIS A 524 -22.16 -21.32 -7.63
CA HIS A 524 -23.43 -21.02 -6.97
C HIS A 524 -24.23 -22.27 -6.58
N THR A 525 -24.00 -23.41 -7.23
CA THR A 525 -24.71 -24.64 -6.95
C THR A 525 -23.85 -25.71 -6.25
N GLY A 526 -22.52 -25.62 -6.40
CA GLY A 526 -21.58 -26.66 -6.01
C GLY A 526 -21.68 -27.94 -6.82
N ARG A 527 -22.46 -27.95 -7.90
CA ARG A 527 -22.80 -29.15 -8.69
C ARG A 527 -22.72 -28.86 -10.18
N VAL A 528 -22.41 -29.90 -10.94
CA VAL A 528 -22.42 -29.90 -12.41
C VAL A 528 -22.88 -31.29 -12.88
N ASN A 529 -23.55 -31.36 -14.02
CA ASN A 529 -23.93 -32.63 -14.64
C ASN A 529 -22.71 -33.41 -15.17
N ASP A 530 -22.85 -34.66 -15.47
CA ASP A 530 -21.76 -35.55 -15.89
C ASP A 530 -21.08 -35.07 -17.19
N GLU A 531 -21.85 -34.53 -18.13
CA GLU A 531 -21.32 -33.99 -19.40
C GLU A 531 -20.42 -32.78 -19.15
N GLY A 532 -20.87 -31.82 -18.32
CA GLY A 532 -20.07 -30.63 -17.94
C GLY A 532 -18.84 -31.01 -17.14
N PHE A 533 -18.96 -31.97 -16.21
CA PHE A 533 -17.83 -32.50 -15.45
C PHE A 533 -16.81 -33.20 -16.37
N LYS A 534 -17.29 -34.03 -17.29
CA LYS A 534 -16.43 -34.70 -18.28
C LYS A 534 -15.66 -33.69 -19.14
N PHE A 535 -16.35 -32.66 -19.66
CA PHE A 535 -15.72 -31.61 -20.46
C PHE A 535 -14.61 -30.89 -19.67
N LEU A 536 -14.87 -30.50 -18.41
CA LEU A 536 -13.84 -29.87 -17.54
C LEU A 536 -12.68 -30.84 -17.27
N SER A 537 -12.98 -32.13 -17.04
CA SER A 537 -11.98 -33.17 -16.77
C SER A 537 -11.08 -33.43 -17.97
N ASP A 538 -11.66 -33.51 -19.17
CA ASP A 538 -10.92 -33.69 -20.42
C ASP A 538 -9.95 -32.52 -20.66
N LEU A 539 -10.39 -31.28 -20.45
CA LEU A 539 -9.52 -30.10 -20.52
C LEU A 539 -8.44 -30.08 -19.44
N ALA A 540 -8.78 -30.48 -18.21
CA ALA A 540 -7.83 -30.51 -17.11
C ALA A 540 -6.70 -31.55 -17.33
N GLY A 541 -7.05 -32.71 -17.89
CA GLY A 541 -6.12 -33.82 -18.15
C GLY A 541 -5.31 -33.67 -19.45
N ASN A 542 -5.67 -32.76 -20.34
CA ASN A 542 -4.99 -32.57 -21.61
C ASN A 542 -3.80 -31.61 -21.47
N SER A 543 -2.59 -32.12 -21.76
CA SER A 543 -1.33 -31.34 -21.71
C SER A 543 -1.26 -30.19 -22.73
N GLU A 544 -2.05 -30.25 -23.80
CA GLU A 544 -2.11 -29.20 -24.83
C GLU A 544 -3.08 -28.06 -24.47
N THR A 545 -3.87 -28.21 -23.38
CA THR A 545 -4.75 -27.13 -22.91
C THR A 545 -3.92 -25.91 -22.54
N PRO A 546 -4.21 -24.72 -23.12
CA PRO A 546 -3.50 -23.49 -22.75
C PRO A 546 -3.51 -23.27 -21.23
N ALA A 547 -2.37 -22.89 -20.66
CA ALA A 547 -2.19 -22.82 -19.21
C ALA A 547 -3.24 -21.91 -18.50
N LEU A 548 -3.65 -20.82 -19.15
CA LEU A 548 -4.71 -19.93 -18.64
C LEU A 548 -6.06 -20.65 -18.60
N LEU A 549 -6.42 -21.36 -19.65
CA LEU A 549 -7.67 -22.13 -19.68
C LEU A 549 -7.63 -23.28 -18.69
N GLY A 550 -6.48 -23.98 -18.56
CA GLY A 550 -6.26 -24.99 -17.53
C GLY A 550 -6.43 -24.46 -16.11
N GLY A 551 -5.94 -23.23 -15.85
CA GLY A 551 -6.16 -22.53 -14.58
C GLY A 551 -7.63 -22.16 -14.34
N GLN A 552 -8.36 -21.75 -15.37
CA GLN A 552 -9.81 -21.50 -15.28
C GLN A 552 -10.60 -22.79 -14.98
N VAL A 553 -10.27 -23.88 -15.69
CA VAL A 553 -10.86 -25.20 -15.46
C VAL A 553 -10.64 -25.65 -14.01
N ALA A 554 -9.41 -25.49 -13.50
CA ALA A 554 -9.09 -25.86 -12.11
C ALA A 554 -9.86 -25.01 -11.10
N ARG A 555 -10.08 -23.72 -11.36
CA ARG A 555 -10.95 -22.87 -10.53
C ARG A 555 -12.40 -23.34 -10.59
N ALA A 556 -12.91 -23.65 -11.78
CA ALA A 556 -14.27 -24.16 -11.95
C ALA A 556 -14.47 -25.46 -11.14
N LEU A 557 -13.59 -26.45 -11.32
CA LEU A 557 -13.59 -27.69 -10.54
C LEU A 557 -13.42 -27.42 -9.03
N GLY A 558 -12.66 -26.38 -8.70
CA GLY A 558 -12.47 -25.89 -7.35
C GLY A 558 -13.76 -25.49 -6.63
N HIS A 559 -14.83 -25.19 -7.33
CA HIS A 559 -16.15 -24.90 -6.74
C HIS A 559 -17.04 -26.14 -6.50
N LEU A 560 -16.60 -27.32 -6.92
CA LEU A 560 -17.36 -28.57 -6.69
C LEU A 560 -17.51 -28.84 -5.19
N HIS A 561 -18.73 -29.15 -4.76
CA HIS A 561 -19.03 -29.61 -3.39
C HIS A 561 -19.03 -31.15 -3.37
N LEU A 562 -18.07 -31.72 -2.63
CA LEU A 562 -17.99 -33.19 -2.49
C LEU A 562 -19.09 -33.68 -1.56
N LYS A 563 -20.02 -34.46 -2.11
CA LYS A 563 -21.16 -35.08 -1.44
C LYS A 563 -21.35 -36.53 -1.88
N ALA A 564 -22.18 -37.29 -1.16
CA ALA A 564 -22.45 -38.69 -1.47
C ALA A 564 -23.02 -38.92 -2.89
N ASP A 565 -23.83 -37.99 -3.38
CA ASP A 565 -24.46 -38.05 -4.71
C ASP A 565 -23.52 -37.77 -5.88
N ASN A 566 -22.37 -37.14 -5.64
CA ASN A 566 -21.35 -36.89 -6.65
C ASN A 566 -19.99 -37.58 -6.37
N ARG A 567 -20.04 -38.73 -5.65
CA ARG A 567 -18.83 -39.47 -5.24
C ARG A 567 -17.94 -39.87 -6.42
N VAL A 568 -18.54 -40.21 -7.57
CA VAL A 568 -17.79 -40.57 -8.79
C VAL A 568 -16.96 -39.38 -9.30
N GLN A 569 -17.56 -38.19 -9.32
CA GLN A 569 -16.85 -36.97 -9.68
C GLN A 569 -15.74 -36.64 -8.65
N GLY A 570 -15.98 -36.86 -7.39
CA GLY A 570 -14.97 -36.72 -6.32
C GLY A 570 -13.77 -37.65 -6.49
N GLN A 571 -14.00 -38.92 -6.82
CA GLN A 571 -12.92 -39.88 -7.13
C GLN A 571 -12.15 -39.49 -8.40
N ALA A 572 -12.85 -39.10 -9.45
CA ALA A 572 -12.21 -38.61 -10.69
C ALA A 572 -11.34 -37.35 -10.42
N LEU A 573 -11.80 -36.45 -9.57
CA LEU A 573 -11.05 -35.25 -9.17
C LEU A 573 -9.72 -35.61 -8.47
N THR A 574 -9.68 -36.67 -7.65
CA THR A 574 -8.40 -37.12 -7.06
C THR A 574 -7.41 -37.62 -8.10
N GLN A 575 -7.89 -38.30 -9.16
CA GLN A 575 -7.04 -38.76 -10.25
C GLN A 575 -6.50 -37.60 -11.08
N LEU A 576 -7.33 -36.58 -11.33
CA LEU A 576 -6.91 -35.35 -12.00
C LEU A 576 -5.88 -34.58 -11.14
N LEU A 577 -6.13 -34.49 -9.83
CA LEU A 577 -5.23 -33.82 -8.90
C LEU A 577 -3.83 -34.45 -8.90
N ALA A 578 -3.73 -35.77 -8.95
CA ALA A 578 -2.45 -36.49 -8.99
C ALA A 578 -1.62 -36.18 -10.26
N LYS A 579 -2.25 -35.72 -11.33
CA LYS A 579 -1.63 -35.33 -12.60
C LYS A 579 -1.62 -33.83 -12.84
N ALA A 580 -2.17 -33.04 -11.89
CA ALA A 580 -2.38 -31.62 -12.07
C ALA A 580 -1.06 -30.87 -12.14
N SER A 581 -0.98 -29.92 -13.04
CA SER A 581 0.11 -28.93 -13.04
C SER A 581 0.05 -28.05 -11.79
N PRO A 582 1.15 -27.48 -11.32
CA PRO A 582 1.15 -26.60 -10.13
C PRO A 582 0.14 -25.44 -10.21
N LEU A 583 -0.17 -24.96 -11.42
CA LEU A 583 -1.19 -23.92 -11.66
C LEU A 583 -2.62 -24.42 -11.37
N GLN A 584 -2.85 -25.70 -11.53
CA GLN A 584 -4.17 -26.33 -11.36
C GLN A 584 -4.38 -26.81 -9.92
N VAL A 585 -3.32 -27.20 -9.23
CA VAL A 585 -3.37 -27.82 -7.88
C VAL A 585 -4.15 -26.96 -6.89
N THR A 586 -3.86 -25.67 -6.80
CA THR A 586 -4.52 -24.75 -5.84
C THR A 586 -6.04 -24.76 -6.02
N GLY A 587 -6.52 -24.72 -7.27
CA GLY A 587 -7.95 -24.77 -7.58
C GLY A 587 -8.54 -26.13 -7.21
N MET A 588 -7.93 -27.21 -7.68
CA MET A 588 -8.45 -28.58 -7.49
C MET A 588 -8.43 -29.05 -6.03
N LEU A 589 -7.64 -28.45 -5.15
CA LEU A 589 -7.62 -28.73 -3.72
C LEU A 589 -8.80 -28.10 -2.95
N GLN A 590 -9.43 -27.05 -3.49
CA GLN A 590 -10.50 -26.33 -2.79
C GLN A 590 -11.69 -27.20 -2.36
N PRO A 591 -12.19 -28.17 -3.14
CA PRO A 591 -13.23 -29.10 -2.71
C PRO A 591 -12.87 -29.90 -1.46
N PHE A 592 -11.62 -30.35 -1.36
CA PHE A 592 -11.11 -31.11 -0.21
C PHE A 592 -10.88 -30.22 1.02
N ILE A 593 -10.41 -28.99 0.82
CA ILE A 593 -10.29 -27.98 1.91
C ILE A 593 -11.68 -27.67 2.49
N ARG A 594 -12.71 -27.48 1.65
CA ARG A 594 -14.08 -27.29 2.13
C ARG A 594 -14.62 -28.51 2.86
N LEU A 595 -14.38 -29.69 2.31
CA LEU A 595 -14.76 -30.94 2.97
C LEU A 595 -14.15 -31.03 4.37
N GLY A 596 -12.86 -30.71 4.53
CA GLY A 596 -12.18 -30.72 5.83
C GLY A 596 -12.62 -29.63 6.81
N ASN A 597 -13.08 -28.47 6.32
CA ASN A 597 -13.58 -27.39 7.16
C ASN A 597 -14.99 -27.68 7.73
N SER A 598 -15.81 -28.41 7.02
CA SER A 598 -17.19 -28.74 7.39
C SER A 598 -17.43 -30.28 7.45
N LEU A 599 -16.44 -31.01 7.98
CA LEU A 599 -16.42 -32.48 7.89
C LEU A 599 -17.69 -33.13 8.45
N GLU A 600 -18.14 -32.72 9.64
CA GLU A 600 -19.32 -33.31 10.30
C GLU A 600 -20.62 -33.14 9.48
N GLU A 601 -20.79 -31.98 8.86
CA GLU A 601 -21.97 -31.67 8.06
C GLU A 601 -21.89 -32.29 6.66
N SER A 602 -20.71 -32.28 6.07
CA SER A 602 -20.43 -32.81 4.73
C SER A 602 -20.46 -34.31 4.66
N LEU A 603 -20.26 -34.99 5.79
CA LEU A 603 -20.31 -36.47 5.89
C LEU A 603 -21.73 -37.05 5.90
N LYS A 604 -22.75 -36.24 6.11
CA LYS A 604 -24.14 -36.72 6.09
C LYS A 604 -24.48 -37.34 4.74
N GLY A 605 -24.93 -38.62 4.77
CA GLY A 605 -25.32 -39.38 3.59
C GLY A 605 -24.23 -40.18 2.89
N TRP A 606 -22.94 -40.05 3.33
CA TRP A 606 -21.87 -40.89 2.79
C TRP A 606 -21.96 -42.33 3.34
N VAL A 607 -21.77 -43.27 2.44
CA VAL A 607 -21.50 -44.67 2.84
C VAL A 607 -20.04 -44.71 3.35
N PRO A 608 -19.75 -45.27 4.55
CA PRO A 608 -18.40 -45.26 5.12
C PRO A 608 -17.30 -45.79 4.18
N ALA A 609 -17.61 -46.85 3.41
CA ALA A 609 -16.66 -47.42 2.45
C ALA A 609 -16.33 -46.47 1.27
N ASP A 610 -17.33 -45.76 0.76
CA ASP A 610 -17.13 -44.79 -0.34
C ASP A 610 -16.34 -43.57 0.13
N LEU A 611 -16.59 -43.09 1.34
CA LEU A 611 -15.84 -42.00 1.94
C LEU A 611 -14.38 -42.40 2.17
N GLU A 612 -14.15 -43.61 2.72
CA GLU A 612 -12.78 -44.09 2.94
C GLU A 612 -12.05 -44.29 1.61
N ALA A 613 -12.71 -44.78 0.57
CA ALA A 613 -12.12 -44.86 -0.78
C ALA A 613 -11.69 -43.48 -1.33
N LEU A 614 -12.52 -42.44 -1.13
CA LEU A 614 -12.18 -41.06 -1.50
C LEU A 614 -10.98 -40.56 -0.70
N ARG A 615 -10.97 -40.76 0.62
CA ARG A 615 -9.88 -40.31 1.52
C ARG A 615 -8.54 -40.95 1.16
N VAL A 616 -8.55 -42.28 0.86
CA VAL A 616 -7.36 -43.01 0.42
C VAL A 616 -6.87 -42.52 -0.96
N ALA A 617 -7.79 -42.29 -1.90
CA ALA A 617 -7.44 -41.78 -3.22
C ALA A 617 -6.84 -40.35 -3.13
N PHE A 618 -7.41 -39.51 -2.26
CA PHE A 618 -6.90 -38.19 -1.98
C PHE A 618 -5.50 -38.23 -1.34
N ALA A 619 -5.28 -39.11 -0.37
CA ALA A 619 -3.97 -39.29 0.27
C ALA A 619 -2.89 -39.68 -0.76
N LYS A 620 -3.20 -40.64 -1.66
CA LYS A 620 -2.28 -41.02 -2.74
C LYS A 620 -1.97 -39.87 -3.70
N ALA A 621 -2.98 -39.05 -4.03
CA ALA A 621 -2.77 -37.86 -4.86
C ALA A 621 -1.83 -36.85 -4.16
N MET A 622 -1.95 -36.68 -2.84
CA MET A 622 -1.11 -35.76 -2.07
C MET A 622 0.36 -36.20 -1.94
N GLU A 623 0.68 -37.49 -2.17
CA GLU A 623 2.06 -37.96 -2.20
C GLU A 623 2.84 -37.43 -3.42
N VAL A 624 2.17 -37.20 -4.54
CA VAL A 624 2.78 -36.83 -5.84
C VAL A 624 2.77 -35.32 -6.06
N VAL A 625 1.82 -34.63 -5.44
CA VAL A 625 1.61 -33.17 -5.66
C VAL A 625 2.63 -32.36 -4.86
N PRO A 626 3.29 -31.33 -5.46
CA PRO A 626 4.20 -30.42 -4.74
C PRO A 626 3.41 -29.41 -3.88
N TRP A 627 2.58 -29.88 -2.97
CA TRP A 627 1.64 -29.06 -2.19
C TRP A 627 2.31 -28.07 -1.23
N SER A 628 3.53 -28.40 -0.76
CA SER A 628 4.28 -27.52 0.19
C SER A 628 4.57 -26.13 -0.36
N ASP A 629 4.63 -25.98 -1.69
CA ASP A 629 4.92 -24.73 -2.38
C ASP A 629 3.66 -23.97 -2.80
N VAL A 630 2.51 -24.64 -2.79
CA VAL A 630 1.25 -24.15 -3.35
C VAL A 630 0.20 -23.83 -2.28
N LEU A 631 0.28 -24.49 -1.10
CA LEU A 631 -0.71 -24.32 -0.03
C LEU A 631 -0.31 -23.27 0.99
N SER A 632 -1.32 -22.51 1.45
CA SER A 632 -1.14 -21.65 2.60
C SER A 632 -1.12 -22.47 3.90
N PRO A 633 -0.35 -22.08 4.92
CA PRO A 633 -0.37 -22.71 6.24
C PRO A 633 -1.78 -22.79 6.85
N SER A 634 -2.65 -21.82 6.55
CA SER A 634 -4.04 -21.78 7.05
C SER A 634 -4.95 -22.86 6.46
N SER A 635 -4.65 -23.39 5.27
CA SER A 635 -5.43 -24.46 4.63
C SER A 635 -5.06 -25.86 5.12
N MET A 636 -3.92 -26.01 5.77
CA MET A 636 -3.36 -27.30 6.15
C MET A 636 -4.21 -28.07 7.18
N PRO A 637 -4.76 -27.43 8.25
CA PRO A 637 -5.61 -28.14 9.20
C PRO A 637 -6.85 -28.80 8.56
N ALA A 638 -7.40 -28.15 7.53
CA ALA A 638 -8.55 -28.70 6.80
C ALA A 638 -8.17 -29.93 5.98
N ILE A 639 -7.03 -29.88 5.29
CA ILE A 639 -6.51 -31.03 4.51
C ILE A 639 -6.19 -32.20 5.41
N LEU A 640 -5.54 -31.97 6.56
CA LEU A 640 -5.22 -33.04 7.52
C LEU A 640 -6.48 -33.78 8.02
N ARG A 641 -7.61 -33.08 8.20
CA ARG A 641 -8.88 -33.70 8.61
C ARG A 641 -9.50 -34.64 7.55
N VAL A 642 -9.20 -34.41 6.28
CA VAL A 642 -9.67 -35.26 5.19
C VAL A 642 -8.83 -36.51 5.05
N LEU A 643 -7.59 -36.54 5.53
CA LEU A 643 -6.73 -37.72 5.45
C LEU A 643 -7.20 -38.84 6.40
N PRO A 644 -7.05 -40.13 6.03
CA PRO A 644 -7.44 -41.26 6.89
C PRO A 644 -6.56 -41.32 8.17
N ASP A 645 -7.16 -41.66 9.31
CA ASP A 645 -6.46 -41.76 10.60
C ASP A 645 -5.37 -42.86 10.64
N LYS A 646 -5.47 -43.86 9.76
CA LYS A 646 -4.56 -44.98 9.66
C LYS A 646 -3.28 -44.75 8.87
N LEU A 647 -3.10 -43.57 8.28
CA LEU A 647 -1.86 -43.17 7.60
C LEU A 647 -0.82 -42.58 8.60
N GLY A 648 -0.49 -43.32 9.66
CA GLY A 648 0.30 -42.84 10.80
C GLY A 648 1.61 -42.12 10.44
N ALA A 649 2.41 -42.65 9.53
CA ALA A 649 3.70 -42.07 9.14
C ALA A 649 3.53 -40.84 8.27
N GLU A 650 2.59 -40.83 7.31
CA GLU A 650 2.30 -39.69 6.42
C GLU A 650 1.65 -38.53 7.17
N HIS A 651 0.73 -38.81 8.10
CA HIS A 651 0.12 -37.79 8.94
C HIS A 651 1.18 -37.09 9.82
N ILE A 652 2.09 -37.85 10.40
CA ILE A 652 3.21 -37.33 11.20
C ILE A 652 4.15 -36.48 10.32
N ARG A 653 4.46 -36.96 9.11
CA ARG A 653 5.31 -36.25 8.14
C ARG A 653 4.69 -34.94 7.68
N LEU A 654 3.41 -34.93 7.34
CA LEU A 654 2.65 -33.75 6.97
C LEU A 654 2.52 -32.76 8.12
N SER A 655 2.26 -33.24 9.34
CA SER A 655 2.17 -32.41 10.55
C SER A 655 3.54 -31.82 10.92
N ALA A 656 4.62 -32.56 10.81
CA ALA A 656 6.00 -32.10 11.05
C ALA A 656 6.42 -31.03 10.02
N LEU A 657 5.97 -31.14 8.76
CA LEU A 657 6.22 -30.17 7.70
C LEU A 657 5.50 -28.84 7.93
N VAL A 658 4.35 -28.86 8.57
CA VAL A 658 3.62 -27.64 8.97
C VAL A 658 4.34 -26.87 10.07
N GLN A 659 4.98 -27.61 11.01
CA GLN A 659 5.63 -27.02 12.18
C GLN A 659 7.05 -26.51 11.90
N SER A 660 7.70 -26.93 10.81
CA SER A 660 9.10 -26.59 10.52
C SER A 660 9.24 -25.49 9.47
N GLY A 661 9.09 -24.21 9.86
CA GLY A 661 9.38 -23.05 8.98
C GLY A 661 10.82 -23.06 8.41
N ASN A 662 11.80 -23.56 9.15
CA ASN A 662 13.21 -23.64 8.73
C ASN A 662 13.48 -24.72 7.67
N ALA A 663 12.80 -25.87 7.73
CA ALA A 663 12.95 -26.93 6.73
C ALA A 663 12.43 -26.56 5.33
N LYS A 664 11.62 -25.48 5.22
CA LYS A 664 11.17 -24.95 3.93
C LYS A 664 12.28 -24.16 3.23
N ALA A 665 13.04 -23.39 3.98
CA ALA A 665 14.19 -22.63 3.46
C ALA A 665 15.32 -23.56 2.98
N ASP A 666 15.65 -24.58 3.77
CA ASP A 666 16.70 -25.56 3.44
C ASP A 666 16.35 -26.38 2.19
N ARG A 667 15.09 -26.77 2.04
CA ARG A 667 14.62 -27.51 0.83
C ARG A 667 14.63 -26.63 -0.43
N ARG A 668 14.25 -25.35 -0.30
CA ARG A 668 14.35 -24.40 -1.41
C ARG A 668 15.77 -24.22 -1.88
N GLU A 669 16.71 -24.03 -0.95
CA GLU A 669 18.12 -23.88 -1.24
C GLU A 669 18.71 -25.16 -1.87
N ALA A 670 18.36 -26.34 -1.36
CA ALA A 670 18.77 -27.62 -1.93
C ALA A 670 18.26 -27.83 -3.36
N ARG A 671 16.98 -27.50 -3.63
CA ARG A 671 16.38 -27.57 -4.98
C ARG A 671 17.04 -26.58 -5.94
N LEU A 672 17.25 -25.34 -5.50
CA LEU A 672 17.89 -24.30 -6.32
C LEU A 672 19.32 -24.71 -6.68
N ARG A 673 20.09 -25.23 -5.72
CA ARG A 673 21.46 -25.72 -5.91
C ARG A 673 21.49 -26.88 -6.90
N SER A 674 20.63 -27.88 -6.72
CA SER A 674 20.52 -29.02 -7.62
C SER A 674 20.19 -28.60 -9.07
N LEU A 675 19.30 -27.66 -9.26
CA LEU A 675 18.97 -27.12 -10.59
C LEU A 675 20.14 -26.34 -11.19
N LEU A 676 20.83 -25.51 -10.41
CA LEU A 676 21.98 -24.74 -10.88
C LEU A 676 23.15 -25.65 -11.36
N GLU A 677 23.38 -26.75 -10.62
CA GLU A 677 24.43 -27.75 -10.94
C GLU A 677 24.09 -28.54 -12.20
N ASN A 678 22.80 -28.78 -12.48
CA ASN A 678 22.38 -29.62 -13.59
C ASN A 678 21.85 -28.81 -14.80
N LEU A 679 21.78 -27.48 -14.72
CA LEU A 679 21.24 -26.64 -15.78
C LEU A 679 22.25 -26.53 -16.94
N PRO A 680 21.90 -26.98 -18.18
CA PRO A 680 22.81 -26.92 -19.31
C PRO A 680 23.09 -25.47 -19.75
N PRO A 681 24.07 -25.24 -20.64
CA PRO A 681 24.27 -23.96 -21.30
C PRO A 681 23.00 -23.55 -22.09
N GLY A 682 22.48 -22.35 -21.78
CA GLY A 682 21.24 -21.84 -22.43
C GLY A 682 21.54 -21.04 -23.69
N ASN A 683 20.53 -20.95 -24.58
CA ASN A 683 20.53 -20.12 -25.79
C ASN A 683 19.49 -19.00 -25.69
N ALA A 684 19.95 -17.74 -25.64
CA ALA A 684 19.10 -16.56 -25.47
C ALA A 684 18.05 -16.40 -26.60
N SER A 685 18.36 -16.76 -27.83
CA SER A 685 17.42 -16.64 -28.95
C SER A 685 16.25 -17.63 -28.81
N ARG A 686 16.53 -18.88 -28.41
CA ARG A 686 15.49 -19.87 -28.12
C ARG A 686 14.71 -19.45 -26.87
N GLY A 687 15.38 -18.94 -25.85
CA GLY A 687 14.76 -18.43 -24.64
C GLY A 687 13.79 -17.28 -24.88
N ARG A 688 14.09 -16.40 -25.84
CA ARG A 688 13.15 -15.34 -26.27
C ARG A 688 11.87 -15.92 -26.86
N VAL A 689 11.95 -16.99 -27.66
CA VAL A 689 10.76 -17.66 -28.17
C VAL A 689 9.96 -18.26 -27.01
N ILE A 690 10.63 -18.96 -26.10
CA ILE A 690 9.99 -19.57 -24.92
C ILE A 690 9.25 -18.50 -24.09
N PHE A 691 9.87 -17.36 -23.82
CA PHE A 691 9.27 -16.25 -23.08
C PHE A 691 7.94 -15.76 -23.69
N HIS A 692 7.80 -15.79 -25.00
CA HIS A 692 6.63 -15.34 -25.74
C HIS A 692 5.63 -16.46 -26.09
N THR A 693 5.89 -17.72 -25.70
CA THR A 693 4.94 -18.81 -25.97
C THR A 693 3.78 -18.83 -24.97
N ASN A 694 2.64 -19.31 -25.41
CA ASN A 694 1.46 -19.50 -24.57
C ASN A 694 1.69 -20.55 -23.46
N ARG A 695 2.71 -21.40 -23.58
CA ARG A 695 3.02 -22.45 -22.60
C ARG A 695 3.75 -21.88 -21.39
N SER A 696 4.70 -20.97 -21.57
CA SER A 696 5.44 -20.33 -20.48
C SER A 696 4.66 -19.17 -19.85
N THR A 697 3.77 -18.54 -20.62
CA THR A 697 2.91 -17.41 -20.21
C THR A 697 3.63 -16.15 -19.68
N CYS A 698 4.97 -16.12 -19.70
CA CYS A 698 5.78 -15.02 -19.15
C CYS A 698 5.41 -13.65 -19.74
N SER A 699 5.27 -13.59 -21.07
CA SER A 699 4.94 -12.35 -21.80
C SER A 699 3.50 -11.85 -21.57
N LEU A 700 2.61 -12.63 -20.96
CA LEU A 700 1.26 -12.17 -20.58
C LEU A 700 1.32 -11.18 -19.41
N CYS A 701 2.28 -11.39 -18.51
CA CYS A 701 2.44 -10.56 -17.32
C CYS A 701 3.62 -9.59 -17.44
N HIS A 702 4.73 -10.01 -18.07
CA HIS A 702 5.98 -9.25 -18.13
C HIS A 702 6.22 -8.65 -19.49
N ARG A 703 6.79 -7.44 -19.48
CA ARG A 703 7.26 -6.74 -20.69
C ARG A 703 8.76 -6.91 -20.82
N VAL A 704 9.22 -7.13 -22.09
CA VAL A 704 10.64 -7.07 -22.49
C VAL A 704 10.74 -6.24 -23.76
N MET A 705 11.59 -5.22 -23.77
CA MET A 705 11.79 -4.31 -24.93
C MET A 705 10.48 -3.79 -25.55
N GLY A 706 9.57 -3.36 -24.69
CA GLY A 706 8.27 -2.80 -25.07
C GLY A 706 7.19 -3.82 -25.47
N LYS A 707 7.50 -5.13 -25.56
CA LYS A 707 6.56 -6.21 -25.92
C LYS A 707 6.18 -7.03 -24.70
N GLY A 708 4.88 -7.29 -24.48
CA GLY A 708 4.34 -8.09 -23.40
C GLY A 708 3.44 -7.30 -22.45
N GLY A 709 2.94 -7.97 -21.41
CA GLY A 709 2.03 -7.44 -20.41
C GLY A 709 2.72 -6.50 -19.41
N THR A 710 1.89 -5.84 -18.60
CA THR A 710 2.34 -4.90 -17.55
C THR A 710 1.88 -5.32 -16.17
N PHE A 711 1.38 -6.54 -16.01
CA PHE A 711 0.96 -7.07 -14.70
C PHE A 711 2.15 -7.40 -13.81
N GLY A 712 3.24 -7.90 -14.37
CA GLY A 712 4.53 -8.07 -13.71
C GLY A 712 5.51 -6.94 -14.04
N PRO A 713 6.67 -6.87 -13.34
CA PRO A 713 7.71 -5.88 -13.62
C PRO A 713 8.25 -5.99 -15.05
N ASP A 714 8.68 -4.85 -15.58
CA ASP A 714 9.41 -4.79 -16.85
C ASP A 714 10.78 -5.45 -16.69
N LEU A 715 11.04 -6.47 -17.51
CA LEU A 715 12.27 -7.27 -17.47
C LEU A 715 13.29 -6.86 -18.55
N SER A 716 13.08 -5.72 -19.23
CA SER A 716 13.97 -5.27 -20.32
C SER A 716 15.43 -5.09 -19.92
N LYS A 717 15.68 -4.85 -18.63
CA LYS A 717 17.03 -4.64 -18.05
C LYS A 717 17.35 -5.59 -16.89
N ILE A 718 16.65 -6.70 -16.81
CA ILE A 718 16.74 -7.59 -15.65
C ILE A 718 18.12 -8.25 -15.50
N GLY A 719 18.80 -8.54 -16.60
CA GLY A 719 20.14 -9.13 -16.61
C GLY A 719 21.23 -8.20 -16.04
N LYS A 720 20.99 -6.87 -15.98
CA LYS A 720 21.87 -5.94 -15.24
C LYS A 720 21.64 -5.95 -13.73
N ILE A 721 20.46 -6.38 -13.28
CA ILE A 721 19.98 -6.25 -11.90
C ILE A 721 20.12 -7.58 -11.15
N ARG A 722 19.94 -8.71 -11.86
CA ARG A 722 19.92 -10.05 -11.30
C ARG A 722 20.93 -10.96 -11.98
N ASN A 723 21.65 -11.75 -11.22
CA ASN A 723 22.49 -12.80 -11.75
C ASN A 723 21.68 -14.06 -12.10
N ARG A 724 22.31 -15.03 -12.78
CA ARG A 724 21.69 -16.28 -13.21
C ARG A 724 21.00 -17.06 -12.09
N ARG A 725 21.60 -17.10 -10.89
CA ARG A 725 21.02 -17.75 -9.71
C ARG A 725 19.73 -17.05 -9.27
N ASP A 726 19.76 -15.74 -9.18
CA ASP A 726 18.60 -14.94 -8.74
C ASP A 726 17.45 -14.99 -9.74
N LEU A 727 17.76 -15.05 -11.05
CA LEU A 727 16.78 -15.23 -12.12
C LEU A 727 16.10 -16.60 -12.01
N LEU A 728 16.87 -17.64 -11.81
CA LEU A 728 16.36 -19.00 -11.60
C LEU A 728 15.52 -19.10 -10.33
N GLU A 729 16.00 -18.54 -9.22
CA GLU A 729 15.23 -18.48 -7.97
C GLU A 729 13.88 -17.78 -8.13
N ALA A 730 13.85 -16.64 -8.84
CA ALA A 730 12.62 -15.89 -9.08
C ALA A 730 11.60 -16.66 -9.94
N ILE A 731 12.05 -17.51 -10.85
CA ILE A 731 11.18 -18.38 -11.68
C ILE A 731 10.62 -19.53 -10.84
N ILE A 732 11.48 -20.19 -10.03
CA ILE A 732 11.11 -21.40 -9.29
C ILE A 732 10.34 -21.04 -8.01
N PHE A 733 10.77 -19.99 -7.31
CA PHE A 733 10.21 -19.55 -6.03
C PHE A 733 9.77 -18.07 -6.09
N PRO A 734 8.76 -17.73 -6.89
CA PRO A 734 8.36 -16.33 -7.13
C PRO A 734 7.85 -15.60 -5.87
N GLY A 735 7.57 -16.33 -4.80
CA GLY A 735 7.25 -15.76 -3.48
C GLY A 735 8.46 -15.55 -2.57
N ALA A 736 9.68 -15.97 -2.96
CA ALA A 736 10.89 -15.82 -2.13
C ALA A 736 11.33 -14.35 -2.06
N THR A 737 11.29 -13.67 -3.19
CA THR A 737 11.61 -12.24 -3.29
C THR A 737 10.58 -11.57 -4.21
N VAL A 738 9.77 -10.68 -3.67
CA VAL A 738 8.79 -9.93 -4.44
C VAL A 738 9.28 -8.50 -4.62
N VAL A 739 9.28 -8.02 -5.86
CA VAL A 739 9.68 -6.65 -6.19
C VAL A 739 8.68 -5.66 -5.59
N ASN A 740 9.19 -4.59 -5.01
CA ASN A 740 8.34 -3.53 -4.43
C ASN A 740 7.34 -2.98 -5.46
N GLY A 741 6.06 -2.90 -5.07
CA GLY A 741 4.96 -2.49 -5.95
C GLY A 741 4.31 -3.64 -6.74
N TYR A 742 4.82 -4.88 -6.62
CA TYR A 742 4.25 -6.07 -7.24
C TYR A 742 3.79 -7.13 -6.22
N GLU A 743 3.61 -6.69 -4.98
CA GLU A 743 3.05 -7.54 -3.93
C GLU A 743 1.57 -7.83 -4.22
N ASN A 744 1.19 -9.09 -4.02
CA ASN A 744 -0.19 -9.51 -4.12
C ASN A 744 -0.92 -9.21 -2.81
N TYR A 745 -2.08 -8.54 -2.88
CA TYR A 745 -2.89 -8.17 -1.73
C TYR A 745 -4.23 -8.87 -1.73
N VAL A 746 -4.72 -9.15 -0.53
CA VAL A 746 -6.10 -9.57 -0.28
C VAL A 746 -6.80 -8.43 0.46
N ILE A 747 -7.95 -8.02 -0.05
CA ILE A 747 -8.84 -7.06 0.59
C ILE A 747 -10.12 -7.77 0.95
N GLU A 748 -10.41 -7.86 2.25
CA GLU A 748 -11.69 -8.34 2.76
C GLU A 748 -12.61 -7.15 2.99
N THR A 749 -13.87 -7.26 2.57
CA THR A 749 -14.88 -6.23 2.76
C THR A 749 -15.84 -6.56 3.88
N VAL A 750 -16.48 -5.53 4.48
CA VAL A 750 -17.48 -5.68 5.55
C VAL A 750 -18.65 -6.58 5.13
N GLY A 751 -18.98 -6.61 3.83
CA GLY A 751 -20.00 -7.49 3.25
C GLY A 751 -19.55 -8.92 2.99
N GLY A 752 -18.35 -9.34 3.47
CA GLY A 752 -17.82 -10.71 3.30
C GLY A 752 -17.18 -11.00 1.94
N GLY A 753 -17.04 -9.98 1.07
CA GLY A 753 -16.33 -10.11 -0.20
C GLY A 753 -14.81 -10.14 0.01
N SER A 754 -14.09 -10.93 -0.81
CA SER A 754 -12.62 -10.97 -0.83
C SER A 754 -12.13 -10.63 -2.23
N HIS A 755 -11.17 -9.71 -2.31
CA HIS A 755 -10.57 -9.22 -3.55
C HIS A 755 -9.06 -9.41 -3.49
N THR A 756 -8.49 -10.02 -4.54
CA THR A 756 -7.05 -10.31 -4.58
C THR A 756 -6.42 -9.73 -5.85
N GLY A 757 -5.27 -9.08 -5.71
CA GLY A 757 -4.53 -8.50 -6.84
C GLY A 757 -3.38 -7.60 -6.42
N LEU A 758 -2.71 -7.04 -7.43
CA LEU A 758 -1.68 -6.02 -7.24
C LEU A 758 -2.35 -4.65 -7.07
N ILE A 759 -1.87 -3.87 -6.13
CA ILE A 759 -2.34 -2.48 -5.99
C ILE A 759 -1.75 -1.64 -7.12
N GLN A 760 -2.60 -1.15 -8.02
CA GLN A 760 -2.20 -0.27 -9.10
C GLN A 760 -2.10 1.19 -8.65
N ARG A 761 -3.11 1.62 -7.90
CA ARG A 761 -3.19 2.96 -7.33
C ARG A 761 -4.12 2.96 -6.13
N GLN A 762 -3.96 3.99 -5.34
CA GLN A 762 -4.81 4.24 -4.20
C GLN A 762 -5.26 5.69 -4.22
N THR A 763 -6.52 5.90 -3.90
CA THR A 763 -7.09 7.22 -3.67
C THR A 763 -7.65 7.29 -2.25
N PRO A 764 -7.99 8.47 -1.75
CA PRO A 764 -8.68 8.58 -0.48
C PRO A 764 -9.96 7.75 -0.39
N GLU A 765 -10.66 7.54 -1.50
CA GLU A 765 -11.97 6.87 -1.57
C GLU A 765 -11.87 5.37 -1.86
N ALA A 766 -10.81 4.92 -2.55
CA ALA A 766 -10.74 3.55 -3.05
C ALA A 766 -9.32 3.03 -3.21
N VAL A 767 -9.20 1.71 -3.16
CA VAL A 767 -8.02 0.95 -3.58
C VAL A 767 -8.34 0.28 -4.90
N TYR A 768 -7.42 0.41 -5.84
CA TYR A 768 -7.55 -0.19 -7.18
C TYR A 768 -6.60 -1.36 -7.28
N LEU A 769 -7.17 -2.56 -7.32
CA LEU A 769 -6.45 -3.81 -7.51
C LEU A 769 -6.48 -4.22 -8.97
N ARG A 770 -5.36 -4.70 -9.50
CA ARG A 770 -5.32 -5.40 -10.77
C ARG A 770 -5.09 -6.89 -10.51
N ASN A 771 -5.94 -7.74 -11.05
CA ASN A 771 -5.81 -9.19 -10.96
C ASN A 771 -5.02 -9.76 -12.15
N ALA A 772 -4.73 -11.05 -12.13
CA ALA A 772 -3.99 -11.75 -13.18
C ALA A 772 -4.66 -11.68 -14.57
N GLY A 773 -5.98 -11.45 -14.63
CA GLY A 773 -6.70 -11.16 -15.86
C GLY A 773 -6.51 -9.73 -16.39
N GLN A 774 -5.58 -8.97 -15.81
CA GLN A 774 -5.26 -7.57 -16.11
C GLN A 774 -6.44 -6.60 -15.95
N ARG A 775 -7.48 -7.00 -15.20
CA ARG A 775 -8.63 -6.15 -14.89
C ARG A 775 -8.35 -5.35 -13.63
N GLU A 776 -8.58 -4.05 -13.70
CA GLU A 776 -8.54 -3.18 -12.53
C GLU A 776 -9.85 -3.31 -11.76
N GLN A 777 -9.76 -3.53 -10.46
CA GLN A 777 -10.88 -3.65 -9.55
C GLN A 777 -10.81 -2.53 -8.51
N ARG A 778 -11.86 -1.72 -8.45
CA ARG A 778 -12.00 -0.66 -7.43
C ARG A 778 -12.64 -1.23 -6.18
N VAL A 779 -11.99 -1.07 -5.04
CA VAL A 779 -12.55 -1.42 -3.72
C VAL A 779 -12.67 -0.13 -2.90
N VAL A 780 -13.90 0.24 -2.55
CA VAL A 780 -14.18 1.46 -1.78
C VAL A 780 -13.61 1.31 -0.36
N ARG A 781 -12.83 2.29 0.09
CA ARG A 781 -12.15 2.21 1.40
C ARG A 781 -13.08 2.06 2.58
N ALA A 782 -14.22 2.75 2.59
CA ALA A 782 -15.22 2.62 3.65
C ALA A 782 -15.77 1.20 3.83
N LYS A 783 -15.59 0.33 2.83
CA LYS A 783 -16.04 -1.06 2.83
C LYS A 783 -14.93 -2.06 3.11
N ILE A 784 -13.70 -1.62 3.20
CA ILE A 784 -12.58 -2.49 3.54
C ILE A 784 -12.64 -2.83 5.03
N LYS A 785 -12.85 -4.10 5.33
CA LYS A 785 -12.75 -4.65 6.67
C LYS A 785 -11.29 -4.86 7.06
N GLU A 786 -10.54 -5.48 6.13
CA GLU A 786 -9.13 -5.80 6.32
C GLU A 786 -8.42 -5.81 4.97
N MET A 787 -7.16 -5.41 4.95
CA MET A 787 -6.30 -5.51 3.79
C MET A 787 -4.92 -5.97 4.23
N PHE A 788 -4.45 -7.06 3.63
CA PHE A 788 -3.16 -7.66 3.98
C PHE A 788 -2.47 -8.21 2.74
N ARG A 789 -1.16 -8.34 2.82
CA ARG A 789 -0.37 -8.97 1.76
C ARG A 789 -0.68 -10.46 1.70
N ALA A 790 -1.01 -10.95 0.51
CA ALA A 790 -1.18 -12.37 0.30
C ALA A 790 0.13 -13.13 0.61
N PRO A 791 0.07 -14.29 1.24
CA PRO A 791 1.25 -15.10 1.52
C PRO A 791 1.87 -15.70 0.26
N VAL A 792 1.19 -15.57 -0.89
CA VAL A 792 1.59 -16.11 -2.18
C VAL A 792 1.82 -14.98 -3.20
N SER A 793 2.82 -15.16 -4.07
CA SER A 793 3.09 -14.24 -5.17
C SER A 793 1.93 -14.21 -6.17
N ALA A 794 1.75 -13.08 -6.86
CA ALA A 794 0.90 -13.00 -8.04
C ALA A 794 1.48 -13.77 -9.25
N MET A 795 2.81 -13.96 -9.28
CA MET A 795 3.46 -14.87 -10.24
C MET A 795 3.23 -16.31 -9.76
N PRO A 796 2.66 -17.18 -10.61
CA PRO A 796 2.38 -18.56 -10.25
C PRO A 796 3.63 -19.37 -9.94
N VAL A 797 3.53 -20.28 -8.97
CA VAL A 797 4.56 -21.27 -8.65
C VAL A 797 4.50 -22.41 -9.67
N GLY A 798 5.65 -23.02 -10.00
CA GLY A 798 5.73 -24.22 -10.84
C GLY A 798 5.79 -23.95 -12.35
N LEU A 799 6.05 -22.72 -12.75
CA LEU A 799 6.30 -22.38 -14.16
C LEU A 799 7.54 -23.10 -14.72
N ASP A 800 8.52 -23.37 -13.88
CA ASP A 800 9.71 -24.17 -14.20
C ASP A 800 9.39 -25.62 -14.58
N GLN A 801 8.33 -26.21 -14.01
CA GLN A 801 7.91 -27.59 -14.29
C GLN A 801 7.16 -27.73 -15.63
N LEU A 802 6.72 -26.62 -16.21
CA LEU A 802 6.15 -26.59 -17.55
C LEU A 802 7.22 -26.63 -18.67
N LEU A 803 8.48 -26.46 -18.30
CA LEU A 803 9.63 -26.35 -19.18
C LEU A 803 10.57 -27.55 -18.97
N SER A 804 11.19 -28.03 -20.03
CA SER A 804 12.35 -28.94 -19.89
C SER A 804 13.56 -28.21 -19.31
N LEU A 805 14.57 -28.93 -18.81
CA LEU A 805 15.80 -28.30 -18.30
C LEU A 805 16.48 -27.43 -19.37
N ASP A 806 16.50 -27.87 -20.63
CA ASP A 806 17.05 -27.09 -21.74
C ASP A 806 16.24 -25.82 -21.98
N GLN A 807 14.90 -25.92 -21.96
CA GLN A 807 14.02 -24.75 -22.10
C GLN A 807 14.17 -23.76 -20.93
N LEU A 808 14.33 -24.25 -19.71
CA LEU A 808 14.58 -23.42 -18.53
C LEU A 808 15.96 -22.73 -18.63
N ALA A 809 16.99 -23.44 -19.11
CA ALA A 809 18.30 -22.88 -19.35
C ALA A 809 18.27 -21.78 -20.44
N ASP A 810 17.54 -22.02 -21.52
CA ASP A 810 17.36 -21.04 -22.59
C ASP A 810 16.62 -19.79 -22.10
N LEU A 811 15.55 -19.96 -21.31
CA LEU A 811 14.80 -18.85 -20.72
C LEU A 811 15.68 -17.99 -19.79
N VAL A 812 16.45 -18.64 -18.90
CA VAL A 812 17.38 -17.93 -18.00
C VAL A 812 18.44 -17.19 -18.81
N ALA A 813 19.00 -17.81 -19.87
CA ALA A 813 19.98 -17.15 -20.74
C ALA A 813 19.39 -15.94 -21.48
N PHE A 814 18.13 -16.01 -21.89
CA PHE A 814 17.44 -14.86 -22.49
C PHE A 814 17.27 -13.71 -21.49
N LEU A 815 16.78 -13.98 -20.26
CA LEU A 815 16.62 -12.97 -19.25
C LEU A 815 17.96 -12.35 -18.81
N ASP A 816 19.00 -13.14 -18.71
CA ASP A 816 20.36 -12.67 -18.42
C ASP A 816 20.92 -11.75 -19.53
N SER A 817 20.52 -11.99 -20.80
CA SER A 817 20.87 -11.14 -21.94
C SER A 817 20.09 -9.83 -22.02
N CYS A 818 19.04 -9.64 -21.22
CA CYS A 818 18.25 -8.41 -21.15
C CYS A 818 19.00 -7.34 -20.32
N GLN A 819 19.81 -6.49 -21.00
CA GLN A 819 20.71 -5.50 -20.38
C GLN A 819 20.35 -4.06 -20.68
#